data_741cedf4734e7c41086c4b89a7992997
#
_entry.id   741cedf4734e7c41086c4b89a7992997
#
_cell.length_a   1.000
_cell.length_b   1.000
_cell.length_c   1.000
_cell.angle_alpha   90.00
_cell.angle_beta   90.00
_cell.angle_gamma   90.00
#
_symmetry.space_group_name_H-M   'P 1'
#
loop_
_entity.id
_entity.type
_entity.pdbx_description
1 polymer ?
#
loop_
_entity_poly.entity_id
_entity_poly.type
_entity_poly.pdbx_seq_one_letter_code
_entity_poly.pdbx_strand_id
1 'polypeptide(L)'
;MKTNRRTVLASLGAAATGMAATIPAARADAPAVDQRLTISSPDGRTTLELLIPTSRGEHPRWAARHGNSVMLEPSRLALVLADGKRLGPDARFLGSDIIAIDGTWDPPYGIAARYDGRASQLEARFEDRRTRIRFAIRLLAHDDGIACRFVLMSAPGQSITLGGEQVEFRMPTGTRVWTSRDEGEYAVSLPGRIAPVPHPELTASTDKGALADTPALAQTSAGLAMLLCESDRLHYPRMMLAPGEDEQTMVSRLMHFPGRATGYSGPGDTHAAPVFAVEAPFTTPWRVIMVGERPAALIDKAGLVPTLATPDRLGSDDWIRPGRAFRIRKPYSNAGAMEGIAFAHERKLDYIEFDAHWYGDGTDPSDATRPIDGFDIEGIVAAARAKGIGTIVYVDRVPAMRQLDAIVTTYRKWGIAGIKFGFIWEGRQEDVDWIYNLVKTCGDNRLLVNLHDNLRPAGLERTLPNYVALEGVRGNEQFPTARHNVTLPFTRALSGPIDYTICYDHYMNKTTNAHQLAMAAVYYNPLTFLYWYDAPAKYRTGNWPALHWFDECPTTWDETHAISGEPGEYVAVARRSGNRWFLGAMTNEEARTIQVPLGFLGEGKWQANVFGDGARAQEPRLTKVDISTREVNAAAILTVVMQPSGGQAILFERVT
;
A
#
# COMPACT_ATOMS: atom_id res chain seq x y z
N MET A 1 23.30 10.53 22.95
CA MET A 1 22.43 11.68 22.66
C MET A 1 21.53 11.93 23.85
N LYS A 2 21.54 13.15 24.38
CA LYS A 2 20.86 13.47 25.65
C LYS A 2 19.38 13.77 25.37
N THR A 3 18.49 12.94 25.84
CA THR A 3 17.04 13.15 25.82
C THR A 3 16.65 14.15 26.90
N ASN A 4 16.14 15.31 26.51
CA ASN A 4 15.52 16.25 27.43
C ASN A 4 14.06 15.88 27.65
N ARG A 5 13.74 15.41 28.84
CA ARG A 5 12.36 15.25 29.31
C ARG A 5 11.83 16.62 29.75
N ARG A 6 10.76 17.09 29.10
CA ARG A 6 9.93 18.19 29.62
C ARG A 6 8.56 17.63 30.00
N THR A 7 8.30 17.68 31.29
CA THR A 7 6.98 17.46 31.89
C THR A 7 6.12 18.70 31.67
N VAL A 8 4.98 18.56 31.03
CA VAL A 8 3.99 19.65 30.87
C VAL A 8 2.86 19.40 31.86
N LEU A 9 2.69 20.30 32.81
CA LEU A 9 1.60 20.35 33.79
C LEU A 9 0.31 20.82 33.08
N ALA A 10 -0.79 20.12 33.32
CA ALA A 10 -2.11 20.50 32.86
C ALA A 10 -2.64 21.74 33.61
N SER A 11 -3.04 22.77 32.88
CA SER A 11 -3.75 23.92 33.42
C SER A 11 -5.26 23.76 33.31
N LEU A 12 -5.92 23.86 34.45
CA LEU A 12 -7.37 24.00 34.60
C LEU A 12 -7.81 25.41 34.22
N GLY A 13 -8.74 25.56 33.31
CA GLY A 13 -9.41 26.81 32.96
C GLY A 13 -10.90 26.79 33.30
N ALA A 14 -11.37 27.82 33.99
CA ALA A 14 -12.68 27.97 34.58
C ALA A 14 -13.82 28.35 33.62
N ALA A 15 -15.01 28.06 34.02
CA ALA A 15 -16.31 28.18 33.38
C ALA A 15 -16.77 29.63 33.14
N ALA A 16 -17.54 29.86 32.08
CA ALA A 16 -18.50 30.96 31.96
C ALA A 16 -19.87 30.43 31.51
N THR A 17 -20.88 30.84 32.25
CA THR A 17 -22.29 30.48 32.13
C THR A 17 -23.01 31.30 31.07
N GLY A 18 -23.89 30.68 30.27
CA GLY A 18 -24.81 31.34 29.35
C GLY A 18 -25.99 30.44 28.95
N MET A 19 -27.17 30.96 29.05
CA MET A 19 -28.52 30.39 29.13
C MET A 19 -28.97 29.44 28.02
N ALA A 20 -29.84 28.55 28.43
CA ALA A 20 -30.46 27.43 27.73
C ALA A 20 -31.58 27.82 26.76
N ALA A 21 -31.71 27.03 25.69
CA ALA A 21 -33.00 26.76 25.02
C ALA A 21 -33.07 25.24 24.77
N THR A 22 -34.11 24.62 25.34
CA THR A 22 -34.36 23.18 25.35
C THR A 22 -35.05 22.70 24.08
N ILE A 23 -34.52 21.65 23.45
CA ILE A 23 -35.25 20.71 22.60
C ILE A 23 -34.77 19.30 22.98
N PRO A 24 -35.61 18.35 23.31
CA PRO A 24 -35.21 17.03 23.75
C PRO A 24 -35.07 16.08 22.55
N ALA A 25 -33.83 15.76 22.16
CA ALA A 25 -33.57 14.52 21.46
C ALA A 25 -32.88 13.59 22.47
N ALA A 26 -33.43 12.43 22.70
CA ALA A 26 -32.84 11.40 23.57
C ALA A 26 -31.49 10.99 22.97
N ARG A 27 -30.42 11.61 23.45
CA ARG A 27 -29.07 11.11 23.32
C ARG A 27 -28.95 9.94 24.29
N ALA A 28 -28.59 8.76 23.79
CA ALA A 28 -28.02 7.74 24.65
C ALA A 28 -26.83 8.40 25.37
N ASP A 29 -26.89 8.45 26.72
CA ASP A 29 -25.85 9.06 27.52
C ASP A 29 -24.51 8.39 27.20
N ALA A 30 -23.58 9.18 26.70
CA ALA A 30 -22.19 8.72 26.56
C ALA A 30 -21.72 8.32 27.98
N PRO A 31 -21.07 7.15 28.15
CA PRO A 31 -20.61 6.71 29.45
C PRO A 31 -19.71 7.75 30.10
N ALA A 32 -19.86 7.96 31.38
CA ALA A 32 -19.05 8.92 32.14
C ALA A 32 -17.57 8.57 31.99
N VAL A 33 -16.78 9.51 31.51
CA VAL A 33 -15.34 9.35 31.24
C VAL A 33 -14.59 10.16 32.29
N ASP A 34 -13.82 9.49 33.16
CA ASP A 34 -13.06 10.19 34.20
C ASP A 34 -11.84 10.87 33.67
N GLN A 35 -11.21 10.28 32.66
CA GLN A 35 -9.95 10.78 32.14
C GLN A 35 -9.93 10.78 30.62
N ARG A 36 -9.59 11.95 30.06
CA ARG A 36 -9.32 12.15 28.64
C ARG A 36 -7.86 12.52 28.48
N LEU A 37 -7.15 11.76 27.66
CA LEU A 37 -5.78 12.04 27.27
C LEU A 37 -5.77 12.48 25.81
N THR A 38 -5.13 13.60 25.50
CA THR A 38 -5.18 14.22 24.18
C THR A 38 -3.77 14.47 23.66
N ILE A 39 -3.53 14.15 22.40
CA ILE A 39 -2.35 14.55 21.63
C ILE A 39 -2.78 15.19 20.31
N SER A 40 -1.89 15.97 19.71
CA SER A 40 -2.11 16.59 18.41
C SER A 40 -0.94 16.28 17.47
N SER A 41 -1.22 16.26 16.16
CA SER A 41 -0.17 16.26 15.15
C SER A 41 0.78 17.46 15.32
N PRO A 42 2.01 17.40 14.81
CA PRO A 42 2.96 18.51 14.88
C PRO A 42 2.43 19.83 14.31
N ASP A 43 1.65 19.77 13.22
CA ASP A 43 0.98 20.93 12.60
C ASP A 43 -0.27 21.42 13.37
N GLY A 44 -0.69 20.70 14.40
CA GLY A 44 -1.86 21.00 15.22
C GLY A 44 -3.22 20.75 14.56
N ARG A 45 -3.26 20.25 13.33
CA ARG A 45 -4.51 20.07 12.57
C ARG A 45 -5.29 18.83 12.97
N THR A 46 -4.60 17.78 13.41
CA THR A 46 -5.22 16.51 13.82
C THR A 46 -5.12 16.35 15.34
N THR A 47 -6.26 16.14 15.98
CA THR A 47 -6.35 15.84 17.41
C THR A 47 -6.80 14.41 17.61
N LEU A 48 -6.10 13.68 18.49
CA LEU A 48 -6.35 12.28 18.82
C LEU A 48 -6.52 12.12 20.34
N GLU A 49 -7.57 11.47 20.74
CA GLU A 49 -7.95 11.31 22.15
C GLU A 49 -8.02 9.85 22.55
N LEU A 50 -7.57 9.54 23.77
CA LEU A 50 -7.88 8.31 24.48
C LEU A 50 -8.85 8.62 25.62
N LEU A 51 -10.01 8.00 25.59
CA LEU A 51 -11.07 8.11 26.59
C LEU A 51 -10.99 6.90 27.51
N ILE A 52 -10.66 7.13 28.77
CA ILE A 52 -10.49 6.08 29.79
C ILE A 52 -11.72 6.05 30.67
N PRO A 53 -12.54 4.96 30.66
CA PRO A 53 -13.77 4.88 31.42
C PRO A 53 -13.49 4.60 32.90
N THR A 54 -14.31 5.16 33.78
CA THR A 54 -14.37 4.81 35.21
C THR A 54 -15.08 3.52 35.49
N SER A 55 -16.14 3.26 34.72
CA SER A 55 -17.04 2.13 34.96
C SER A 55 -16.36 0.83 34.58
N ARG A 56 -16.54 -0.20 35.44
CA ARG A 56 -16.08 -1.55 35.12
C ARG A 56 -16.86 -2.12 33.95
N GLY A 57 -16.17 -2.87 33.06
CA GLY A 57 -16.77 -3.47 31.89
C GLY A 57 -16.80 -2.55 30.67
N GLU A 58 -16.53 -1.26 30.84
CA GLU A 58 -16.43 -0.31 29.74
C GLU A 58 -15.04 -0.32 29.12
N HIS A 59 -14.98 -0.18 27.78
CA HIS A 59 -13.75 -0.18 27.01
C HIS A 59 -13.05 1.18 27.02
N PRO A 60 -11.73 1.23 27.02
CA PRO A 60 -11.01 2.39 26.52
C PRO A 60 -11.45 2.68 25.08
N ARG A 61 -11.56 3.96 24.72
CA ARG A 61 -11.99 4.38 23.38
C ARG A 61 -11.01 5.39 22.80
N TRP A 62 -10.83 5.37 21.52
CA TRP A 62 -10.12 6.42 20.80
C TRP A 62 -11.09 7.22 19.94
N ALA A 63 -10.78 8.51 19.75
CA ALA A 63 -11.57 9.42 18.93
C ALA A 63 -10.64 10.43 18.28
N ALA A 64 -11.01 10.96 17.10
CA ALA A 64 -10.14 11.88 16.39
C ALA A 64 -10.91 12.93 15.59
N ARG A 65 -10.26 14.09 15.42
CA ARG A 65 -10.72 15.19 14.58
C ARG A 65 -9.58 15.70 13.69
N HIS A 66 -9.93 16.19 12.51
CA HIS A 66 -9.03 16.94 11.65
C HIS A 66 -9.64 18.32 11.36
N GLY A 67 -9.00 19.36 11.86
CA GLY A 67 -9.61 20.70 11.95
C GLY A 67 -10.94 20.62 12.70
N ASN A 68 -11.99 21.09 12.07
CA ASN A 68 -13.35 21.04 12.63
C ASN A 68 -14.12 19.75 12.32
N SER A 69 -13.58 18.88 11.47
CA SER A 69 -14.26 17.65 11.03
C SER A 69 -13.98 16.49 11.95
N VAL A 70 -15.01 15.71 12.27
CA VAL A 70 -14.84 14.44 12.97
C VAL A 70 -14.27 13.41 11.98
N MET A 71 -13.17 12.76 12.36
CA MET A 71 -12.59 11.63 11.67
C MET A 71 -13.13 10.32 12.19
N LEU A 72 -13.12 10.21 13.51
CA LEU A 72 -13.45 9.01 14.24
C LEU A 72 -14.26 9.37 15.46
N GLU A 73 -15.46 8.85 15.54
CA GLU A 73 -16.29 8.90 16.76
C GLU A 73 -15.69 7.97 17.84
N PRO A 74 -16.04 8.14 19.12
CA PRO A 74 -15.50 7.28 20.18
C PRO A 74 -15.65 5.79 19.87
N SER A 75 -14.54 5.11 19.64
CA SER A 75 -14.40 3.75 19.13
C SER A 75 -13.65 2.88 20.13
N ARG A 76 -14.16 1.68 20.42
CA ARG A 76 -13.63 0.79 21.47
C ARG A 76 -12.30 0.16 21.07
N LEU A 77 -11.45 -0.08 22.10
CA LEU A 77 -10.15 -0.72 21.97
C LEU A 77 -10.04 -1.90 22.95
N ALA A 78 -9.70 -3.09 22.44
CA ALA A 78 -9.34 -4.24 23.26
C ALA A 78 -8.47 -5.24 22.49
N LEU A 79 -7.64 -6.00 23.20
CA LEU A 79 -7.09 -7.28 22.72
C LEU A 79 -7.97 -8.43 23.20
N VAL A 80 -8.14 -9.43 22.37
CA VAL A 80 -8.92 -10.63 22.68
C VAL A 80 -7.97 -11.80 22.93
N LEU A 81 -8.08 -12.42 24.09
CA LEU A 81 -7.34 -13.64 24.44
C LEU A 81 -7.99 -14.87 23.80
N ALA A 82 -7.26 -15.98 23.71
CA ALA A 82 -7.78 -17.23 23.12
C ALA A 82 -9.01 -17.80 23.85
N ASP A 83 -9.17 -17.50 25.11
CA ASP A 83 -10.35 -17.90 25.92
C ASP A 83 -11.54 -16.90 25.79
N GLY A 84 -11.44 -15.94 24.86
CA GLY A 84 -12.46 -14.93 24.61
C GLY A 84 -12.47 -13.73 25.58
N LYS A 85 -11.63 -13.74 26.61
CA LYS A 85 -11.50 -12.57 27.50
C LYS A 85 -10.87 -11.41 26.76
N ARG A 86 -11.26 -10.19 27.14
CA ARG A 86 -10.77 -8.95 26.52
C ARG A 86 -9.88 -8.18 27.50
N LEU A 87 -8.69 -7.81 27.06
CA LEU A 87 -7.83 -6.85 27.75
C LEU A 87 -8.30 -5.44 27.36
N GLY A 88 -8.78 -4.69 28.30
CA GLY A 88 -9.36 -3.34 28.11
C GLY A 88 -10.48 -3.05 29.09
N PRO A 89 -11.64 -3.74 29.02
CA PRO A 89 -12.84 -3.39 29.81
C PRO A 89 -12.65 -3.41 31.32
N ASP A 90 -11.88 -4.34 31.85
CA ASP A 90 -11.60 -4.48 33.28
C ASP A 90 -10.20 -4.01 33.68
N ALA A 91 -9.56 -3.21 32.82
CA ALA A 91 -8.21 -2.75 33.05
C ALA A 91 -8.16 -1.60 34.08
N ARG A 92 -7.15 -1.66 34.92
CA ARG A 92 -6.77 -0.56 35.79
C ARG A 92 -5.74 0.33 35.06
N PHE A 93 -6.03 1.61 34.91
CA PHE A 93 -5.08 2.58 34.39
C PHE A 93 -3.94 2.77 35.39
N LEU A 94 -2.70 2.75 34.89
CA LEU A 94 -1.47 2.83 35.68
C LEU A 94 -0.73 4.17 35.51
N GLY A 95 -1.06 4.91 34.44
CA GLY A 95 -0.39 6.17 34.08
C GLY A 95 -0.12 6.25 32.58
N SER A 96 0.32 7.42 32.16
CA SER A 96 0.62 7.68 30.75
C SER A 96 1.83 8.57 30.58
N ASP A 97 2.50 8.44 29.43
CA ASP A 97 3.53 9.36 28.97
C ASP A 97 3.17 9.88 27.57
N ILE A 98 3.50 11.14 27.32
CA ILE A 98 3.43 11.76 26.01
C ILE A 98 4.84 12.12 25.58
N ILE A 99 5.24 11.71 24.39
CA ILE A 99 6.53 12.02 23.81
C ILE A 99 6.36 12.63 22.42
N ALA A 100 7.20 13.59 22.08
CA ALA A 100 7.39 14.01 20.71
C ALA A 100 8.38 13.06 20.05
N ILE A 101 7.99 12.51 18.91
CA ILE A 101 8.88 11.81 17.99
C ILE A 101 9.42 12.86 17.05
N ASP A 102 10.74 12.91 16.92
CA ASP A 102 11.42 13.84 16.02
C ASP A 102 12.30 13.04 15.07
N GLY A 103 12.41 13.51 13.83
CA GLY A 103 13.29 12.93 12.83
C GLY A 103 12.67 12.85 11.44
N THR A 104 13.57 12.67 10.51
CA THR A 104 13.27 12.36 9.10
C THR A 104 14.04 11.10 8.74
N TRP A 105 13.65 10.44 7.66
CA TRP A 105 14.42 9.32 7.12
C TRP A 105 14.44 9.37 5.60
N ASP A 106 15.56 8.96 5.03
CA ASP A 106 15.81 8.93 3.59
C ASP A 106 15.66 7.48 3.12
N PRO A 107 14.66 7.15 2.30
CA PRO A 107 14.50 5.80 1.77
C PRO A 107 15.51 5.54 0.64
N PRO A 108 15.92 4.28 0.41
CA PRO A 108 16.72 3.95 -0.77
C PRO A 108 15.94 4.12 -2.08
N TYR A 109 14.63 4.16 -1.99
CA TYR A 109 13.68 4.45 -3.06
C TYR A 109 12.33 4.85 -2.47
N GLY A 110 11.51 5.61 -3.21
CA GLY A 110 10.24 6.08 -2.67
C GLY A 110 9.44 6.95 -3.63
N ILE A 111 8.39 7.55 -3.08
CA ILE A 111 7.62 8.62 -3.72
C ILE A 111 8.16 10.01 -3.35
N ALA A 112 9.14 10.05 -2.45
CA ALA A 112 9.85 11.24 -2.01
C ALA A 112 11.28 10.85 -1.63
N ALA A 113 12.24 11.78 -1.80
CA ALA A 113 13.63 11.58 -1.40
C ALA A 113 13.82 11.54 0.13
N ARG A 114 12.86 12.11 0.87
CA ARG A 114 12.87 12.18 2.33
C ARG A 114 11.47 12.15 2.88
N TYR A 115 11.26 11.40 3.95
CA TYR A 115 10.01 11.35 4.69
C TYR A 115 10.13 12.04 6.04
N ASP A 116 9.07 12.75 6.42
CA ASP A 116 8.92 13.33 7.75
C ASP A 116 8.39 12.25 8.71
N GLY A 117 9.06 12.04 9.81
CA GLY A 117 8.67 11.10 10.86
C GLY A 117 8.20 11.78 12.14
N ARG A 118 8.06 13.12 12.14
CA ARG A 118 7.63 13.87 13.32
C ARG A 118 6.19 13.52 13.70
N ALA A 119 5.99 13.22 14.97
CA ALA A 119 4.69 12.85 15.51
C ALA A 119 4.62 13.10 17.01
N SER A 120 3.40 13.18 17.53
CA SER A 120 3.15 13.07 18.96
C SER A 120 2.70 11.65 19.29
N GLN A 121 3.28 11.03 20.30
CA GLN A 121 2.89 9.69 20.75
C GLN A 121 2.46 9.72 22.21
N LEU A 122 1.29 9.16 22.48
CA LEU A 122 0.77 8.84 23.81
C LEU A 122 0.95 7.35 24.06
N GLU A 123 1.50 6.99 25.22
CA GLU A 123 1.47 5.62 25.75
C GLU A 123 0.69 5.61 27.06
N ALA A 124 -0.45 4.93 27.08
CA ALA A 124 -1.27 4.74 28.28
C ALA A 124 -1.15 3.30 28.76
N ARG A 125 -0.69 3.10 30.00
CA ARG A 125 -0.41 1.78 30.59
C ARG A 125 -1.55 1.29 31.45
N PHE A 126 -1.82 -0.01 31.35
CA PHE A 126 -2.92 -0.70 32.03
C PHE A 126 -2.44 -2.02 32.62
N GLU A 127 -3.20 -2.50 33.61
CA GLU A 127 -3.14 -3.86 34.12
C GLU A 127 -4.55 -4.44 34.14
N ASP A 128 -4.77 -5.53 33.42
CA ASP A 128 -6.04 -6.26 33.48
C ASP A 128 -6.21 -6.89 34.86
N ARG A 129 -7.36 -6.65 35.51
CA ARG A 129 -7.60 -7.03 36.91
C ARG A 129 -7.73 -8.53 37.11
N ARG A 130 -8.19 -9.25 36.06
CA ARG A 130 -8.45 -10.69 36.10
C ARG A 130 -7.24 -11.52 35.74
N THR A 131 -6.60 -11.17 34.61
CA THR A 131 -5.47 -11.92 34.06
C THR A 131 -4.12 -11.46 34.61
N ARG A 132 -4.05 -10.26 35.22
CA ARG A 132 -2.83 -9.56 35.65
C ARG A 132 -1.88 -9.22 34.54
N ILE A 133 -2.31 -9.37 33.29
CA ILE A 133 -1.52 -8.99 32.12
C ILE A 133 -1.39 -7.46 32.10
N ARG A 134 -0.14 -6.99 31.99
CA ARG A 134 0.18 -5.58 31.77
C ARG A 134 0.29 -5.30 30.28
N PHE A 135 -0.37 -4.23 29.87
CA PHE A 135 -0.33 -3.78 28.47
C PHE A 135 -0.40 -2.26 28.40
N ALA A 136 -0.02 -1.72 27.25
CA ALA A 136 -0.27 -0.31 26.93
C ALA A 136 -1.07 -0.19 25.64
N ILE A 137 -1.80 0.93 25.54
CA ILE A 137 -2.37 1.44 24.31
C ILE A 137 -1.46 2.59 23.88
N ARG A 138 -0.87 2.49 22.68
CA ARG A 138 -0.14 3.59 22.05
C ARG A 138 -1.01 4.23 21.00
N LEU A 139 -1.12 5.55 21.08
CA LEU A 139 -1.71 6.41 20.06
C LEU A 139 -0.61 7.27 19.45
N LEU A 140 -0.70 7.52 18.15
CA LEU A 140 0.25 8.36 17.43
C LEU A 140 -0.53 9.33 16.55
N ALA A 141 -0.18 10.62 16.61
CA ALA A 141 -0.70 11.68 15.75
C ALA A 141 0.44 12.27 14.91
N HIS A 142 0.35 12.05 13.61
CA HIS A 142 1.23 12.54 12.56
C HIS A 142 0.47 13.55 11.69
N ASP A 143 1.15 14.44 10.95
CA ASP A 143 0.50 15.40 10.05
C ASP A 143 -0.28 14.72 8.93
N ASP A 144 0.10 13.50 8.55
CA ASP A 144 -0.56 12.70 7.52
C ASP A 144 -1.63 11.74 8.03
N GLY A 145 -1.79 11.59 9.34
CA GLY A 145 -2.79 10.68 9.90
C GLY A 145 -2.57 10.31 11.36
N ILE A 146 -3.34 9.33 11.80
CA ILE A 146 -3.31 8.82 13.17
C ILE A 146 -3.11 7.30 13.16
N ALA A 147 -2.60 6.79 14.28
CA ALA A 147 -2.47 5.34 14.45
C ALA A 147 -2.67 4.92 15.90
N CYS A 148 -3.13 3.66 16.09
CA CYS A 148 -3.16 3.02 17.40
C CYS A 148 -2.56 1.61 17.34
N ARG A 149 -2.00 1.14 18.46
CA ARG A 149 -1.56 -0.24 18.67
C ARG A 149 -1.49 -0.62 20.13
N PHE A 150 -1.39 -1.90 20.39
CA PHE A 150 -1.20 -2.43 21.74
C PHE A 150 0.26 -2.82 21.96
N VAL A 151 0.70 -2.74 23.21
CA VAL A 151 1.99 -3.24 23.67
C VAL A 151 1.75 -4.16 24.85
N LEU A 152 2.07 -5.44 24.72
CA LEU A 152 2.07 -6.41 25.82
C LEU A 152 3.37 -6.26 26.60
N MET A 153 3.26 -5.92 27.89
CA MET A 153 4.37 -5.52 28.75
C MET A 153 4.66 -6.55 29.85
N SER A 154 4.17 -7.78 29.69
CA SER A 154 4.44 -8.87 30.64
C SER A 154 5.91 -9.24 30.68
N ALA A 155 6.30 -10.14 31.59
CA ALA A 155 7.69 -10.57 31.75
C ALA A 155 8.28 -11.11 30.43
N PRO A 156 9.54 -10.81 30.12
CA PRO A 156 10.19 -11.33 28.90
C PRO A 156 10.10 -12.84 28.79
N GLY A 157 9.74 -13.33 27.58
CA GLY A 157 9.57 -14.76 27.31
C GLY A 157 8.24 -15.35 27.76
N GLN A 158 7.35 -14.54 28.34
CA GLN A 158 5.98 -14.99 28.63
C GLN A 158 5.17 -15.10 27.34
N SER A 159 4.74 -16.31 27.01
CA SER A 159 3.84 -16.56 25.88
C SER A 159 2.41 -16.15 26.25
N ILE A 160 1.77 -15.38 25.38
CA ILE A 160 0.39 -14.94 25.50
C ILE A 160 -0.36 -15.40 24.24
N THR A 161 -1.41 -16.19 24.42
CA THR A 161 -2.23 -16.67 23.30
C THR A 161 -3.38 -15.72 23.06
N LEU A 162 -3.38 -15.12 21.87
CA LEU A 162 -4.41 -14.19 21.41
C LEU A 162 -5.46 -14.92 20.58
N GLY A 163 -6.70 -14.47 20.67
CA GLY A 163 -7.82 -14.86 19.82
C GLY A 163 -8.25 -13.74 18.87
N GLY A 164 -7.54 -12.61 18.89
CA GLY A 164 -7.83 -11.48 18.03
C GLY A 164 -7.64 -10.12 18.69
N GLU A 165 -8.27 -9.14 18.09
CA GLU A 165 -8.35 -7.78 18.62
C GLU A 165 -9.73 -7.19 18.33
N GLN A 166 -10.06 -6.14 19.05
CA GLN A 166 -11.21 -5.29 18.80
C GLN A 166 -10.71 -3.84 18.71
N VAL A 167 -10.37 -3.41 17.50
CA VAL A 167 -10.13 -2.01 17.19
C VAL A 167 -11.30 -1.54 16.34
N GLU A 168 -12.12 -0.68 16.91
CA GLU A 168 -13.28 -0.14 16.22
C GLU A 168 -12.94 1.13 15.48
N PHE A 169 -13.66 1.32 14.37
CA PHE A 169 -13.62 2.48 13.51
C PHE A 169 -15.07 2.96 13.33
N ARG A 170 -15.55 3.77 14.30
CA ARG A 170 -16.88 4.37 14.22
C ARG A 170 -16.80 5.65 13.39
N MET A 171 -17.33 5.60 12.18
CA MET A 171 -17.28 6.68 11.23
C MET A 171 -18.46 7.65 11.38
N PRO A 172 -18.31 8.93 10.99
CA PRO A 172 -19.43 9.86 10.91
C PRO A 172 -20.53 9.34 9.98
N THR A 173 -21.78 9.66 10.31
CA THR A 173 -22.95 9.28 9.50
C THR A 173 -22.80 9.76 8.05
N GLY A 174 -23.18 8.92 7.08
CA GLY A 174 -23.12 9.22 5.66
C GLY A 174 -21.73 9.04 5.04
N THR A 175 -20.79 8.43 5.76
CA THR A 175 -19.49 8.05 5.21
C THR A 175 -19.66 6.96 4.14
N ARG A 176 -19.02 7.16 2.98
CA ARG A 176 -18.90 6.15 1.92
C ARG A 176 -17.55 5.47 2.02
N VAL A 177 -17.50 4.17 1.72
CA VAL A 177 -16.27 3.38 1.80
C VAL A 177 -16.00 2.68 0.47
N TRP A 178 -14.79 2.86 -0.06
CA TRP A 178 -14.28 2.09 -1.21
C TRP A 178 -13.41 0.97 -0.69
N THR A 179 -13.83 -0.25 -0.94
CA THR A 179 -13.11 -1.45 -0.51
C THR A 179 -13.35 -2.59 -1.47
N SER A 180 -12.55 -3.63 -1.38
CA SER A 180 -12.84 -4.92 -1.97
C SER A 180 -13.64 -5.76 -0.97
N ARG A 181 -14.74 -6.32 -1.44
CA ARG A 181 -15.49 -7.36 -0.74
C ARG A 181 -15.35 -8.62 -1.57
N ASP A 182 -14.62 -9.57 -1.08
CA ASP A 182 -14.26 -10.77 -1.85
C ASP A 182 -15.42 -11.77 -2.04
N GLU A 183 -16.66 -11.33 -1.80
CA GLU A 183 -17.86 -12.15 -2.01
C GLU A 183 -17.74 -13.58 -1.43
N GLY A 184 -16.93 -13.71 -0.35
CA GLY A 184 -16.63 -14.98 0.32
C GLY A 184 -15.42 -15.75 -0.24
N GLU A 185 -14.68 -15.20 -1.19
CA GLU A 185 -13.49 -15.83 -1.77
C GLU A 185 -12.17 -15.18 -1.31
N TYR A 186 -11.97 -15.08 -0.02
CA TYR A 186 -10.74 -14.48 0.57
C TYR A 186 -9.45 -15.25 0.26
N ALA A 187 -9.57 -16.42 -0.33
CA ALA A 187 -8.46 -17.27 -0.73
C ALA A 187 -8.14 -17.16 -2.22
N VAL A 188 -8.70 -16.20 -2.94
CA VAL A 188 -8.37 -15.98 -4.36
C VAL A 188 -6.98 -15.37 -4.46
N SER A 189 -6.30 -15.66 -5.54
CA SER A 189 -4.96 -15.16 -5.81
C SER A 189 -4.87 -13.63 -5.87
N LEU A 190 -5.95 -12.93 -6.20
CA LEU A 190 -5.99 -11.46 -6.28
C LEU A 190 -7.13 -10.87 -5.47
N PRO A 191 -7.00 -9.61 -5.01
CA PRO A 191 -8.10 -8.91 -4.35
C PRO A 191 -9.29 -8.76 -5.29
N GLY A 192 -10.48 -8.72 -4.72
CA GLY A 192 -11.70 -8.39 -5.40
C GLY A 192 -11.67 -6.99 -6.02
N ARG A 193 -12.71 -6.63 -6.76
CA ARG A 193 -12.84 -5.29 -7.30
C ARG A 193 -13.09 -4.29 -6.18
N ILE A 194 -12.36 -3.19 -6.20
CA ILE A 194 -12.59 -2.09 -5.28
C ILE A 194 -13.73 -1.23 -5.83
N ALA A 195 -14.78 -1.08 -5.05
CA ALA A 195 -15.96 -0.32 -5.41
C ALA A 195 -16.46 0.53 -4.22
N PRO A 196 -17.17 1.65 -4.46
CA PRO A 196 -17.84 2.36 -3.40
C PRO A 196 -18.99 1.51 -2.84
N VAL A 197 -19.00 1.35 -1.52
CA VAL A 197 -20.07 0.67 -0.79
C VAL A 197 -20.58 1.64 0.27
N PRO A 198 -21.89 1.87 0.40
CA PRO A 198 -22.44 2.62 1.52
C PRO A 198 -22.00 1.98 2.85
N HIS A 199 -21.59 2.79 3.81
CA HIS A 199 -21.12 2.30 5.09
C HIS A 199 -22.14 1.37 5.80
N PRO A 200 -23.44 1.67 5.78
CA PRO A 200 -24.46 0.75 6.32
C PRO A 200 -24.47 -0.63 5.67
N GLU A 201 -24.21 -0.74 4.36
CA GLU A 201 -24.14 -2.04 3.68
C GLU A 201 -22.93 -2.87 4.09
N LEU A 202 -21.79 -2.22 4.42
CA LEU A 202 -20.63 -2.91 4.98
C LEU A 202 -20.93 -3.51 6.34
N THR A 203 -21.66 -2.77 7.19
CA THR A 203 -21.94 -3.17 8.56
C THR A 203 -23.15 -4.08 8.70
N ALA A 204 -24.08 -4.05 7.75
CA ALA A 204 -25.31 -4.85 7.79
C ALA A 204 -25.17 -6.28 7.25
N SER A 205 -24.10 -6.62 6.57
CA SER A 205 -23.95 -7.96 5.98
C SER A 205 -23.62 -8.99 7.06
N THR A 206 -24.36 -10.06 7.09
CA THR A 206 -24.20 -11.17 8.06
C THR A 206 -23.57 -12.42 7.47
N ASP A 207 -23.41 -12.47 6.13
CA ASP A 207 -22.99 -13.67 5.41
C ASP A 207 -21.61 -13.53 4.77
N LYS A 208 -21.24 -14.51 3.95
CA LYS A 208 -20.05 -14.50 3.11
C LYS A 208 -19.94 -13.15 2.37
N GLY A 209 -18.82 -12.47 2.49
CA GLY A 209 -18.66 -11.11 1.99
C GLY A 209 -18.96 -9.99 2.98
N ALA A 210 -19.24 -10.32 4.24
CA ALA A 210 -19.33 -9.34 5.33
C ALA A 210 -18.00 -8.65 5.63
N LEU A 211 -16.87 -9.26 5.27
CA LEU A 211 -15.56 -8.68 5.49
C LEU A 211 -15.20 -7.72 4.35
N ALA A 212 -14.62 -6.60 4.73
CA ALA A 212 -14.03 -5.63 3.81
C ALA A 212 -12.50 -5.72 3.89
N ASP A 213 -11.84 -5.65 2.73
CA ASP A 213 -10.39 -5.70 2.66
C ASP A 213 -9.76 -4.35 3.04
N THR A 214 -8.51 -4.39 3.47
CA THR A 214 -7.68 -3.20 3.69
C THR A 214 -6.56 -3.14 2.64
N PRO A 215 -6.17 -1.94 2.19
CA PRO A 215 -6.64 -0.63 2.63
C PRO A 215 -8.06 -0.29 2.14
N ALA A 216 -8.82 0.42 2.96
CA ALA A 216 -10.17 0.88 2.62
C ALA A 216 -10.22 2.41 2.68
N LEU A 217 -10.65 3.05 1.58
CA LEU A 217 -10.86 4.50 1.55
C LEU A 217 -12.25 4.82 2.12
N ALA A 218 -12.31 5.71 3.10
CA ALA A 218 -13.54 6.26 3.65
C ALA A 218 -13.62 7.76 3.32
N GLN A 219 -14.76 8.22 2.85
CA GLN A 219 -15.01 9.63 2.59
C GLN A 219 -16.28 10.07 3.32
N THR A 220 -16.15 11.07 4.20
CA THR A 220 -17.27 11.62 4.93
C THR A 220 -18.15 12.48 4.02
N SER A 221 -19.40 12.74 4.44
CA SER A 221 -20.29 13.67 3.75
C SER A 221 -19.76 15.11 3.69
N ALA A 222 -18.85 15.48 4.59
CA ALA A 222 -18.15 16.76 4.59
C ALA A 222 -16.93 16.80 3.63
N GLY A 223 -16.63 15.70 2.93
CA GLY A 223 -15.55 15.60 1.95
C GLY A 223 -14.20 15.13 2.50
N LEU A 224 -14.04 14.98 3.83
CA LEU A 224 -12.81 14.47 4.43
C LEU A 224 -12.55 13.04 3.94
N ALA A 225 -11.35 12.80 3.43
CA ALA A 225 -10.93 11.50 2.96
C ALA A 225 -9.98 10.82 3.97
N MET A 226 -10.20 9.54 4.21
CA MET A 226 -9.43 8.74 5.17
C MET A 226 -9.11 7.38 4.56
N LEU A 227 -7.88 6.88 4.75
CA LEU A 227 -7.52 5.53 4.38
C LEU A 227 -7.31 4.69 5.65
N LEU A 228 -8.11 3.65 5.81
CA LEU A 228 -7.96 2.66 6.86
C LEU A 228 -7.00 1.57 6.39
N CYS A 229 -5.88 1.42 7.06
CA CYS A 229 -4.86 0.43 6.71
C CYS A 229 -4.07 0.00 7.94
N GLU A 230 -3.01 -0.75 7.74
CA GLU A 230 -2.09 -1.17 8.79
C GLU A 230 -0.65 -0.87 8.42
N SER A 231 0.23 -0.81 9.42
CA SER A 231 1.67 -0.70 9.24
C SER A 231 2.40 -1.54 10.29
N ASP A 232 3.68 -1.86 10.01
CA ASP A 232 4.56 -2.61 10.91
C ASP A 232 4.01 -4.01 11.25
N ARG A 233 3.46 -4.70 10.24
CA ARG A 233 2.91 -6.05 10.41
C ARG A 233 4.02 -7.09 10.44
N LEU A 234 4.51 -7.36 11.64
CA LEU A 234 5.53 -8.36 11.92
C LEU A 234 5.00 -9.34 12.97
N HIS A 235 5.11 -10.65 12.69
CA HIS A 235 4.67 -11.73 13.60
C HIS A 235 3.20 -11.62 14.04
N TYR A 236 2.32 -11.14 13.14
CA TYR A 236 0.92 -10.87 13.47
C TYR A 236 0.01 -11.08 12.25
N PRO A 237 -1.20 -11.64 12.44
CA PRO A 237 -2.14 -11.85 11.33
C PRO A 237 -2.56 -10.54 10.65
N ARG A 238 -2.88 -10.62 9.36
CA ARG A 238 -3.39 -9.50 8.57
C ARG A 238 -4.77 -9.03 9.08
N MET A 239 -5.00 -7.72 9.09
CA MET A 239 -6.28 -7.12 9.40
C MET A 239 -7.20 -7.07 8.18
N MET A 240 -8.47 -7.40 8.41
CA MET A 240 -9.62 -7.03 7.60
C MET A 240 -10.60 -6.21 8.45
N LEU A 241 -11.65 -5.69 7.85
CA LEU A 241 -12.71 -4.96 8.53
C LEU A 241 -14.01 -5.78 8.49
N ALA A 242 -14.63 -5.95 9.65
CA ALA A 242 -15.91 -6.63 9.82
C ALA A 242 -16.99 -5.63 10.25
N PRO A 243 -18.30 -5.96 10.11
CA PRO A 243 -19.37 -5.19 10.70
C PRO A 243 -19.23 -5.05 12.20
N GLY A 244 -19.49 -3.86 12.75
CA GLY A 244 -19.60 -3.60 14.17
C GLY A 244 -21.03 -3.77 14.69
N GLU A 245 -21.29 -3.22 15.88
CA GLU A 245 -22.61 -3.35 16.54
C GLU A 245 -23.66 -2.40 15.94
N ASP A 246 -23.26 -1.38 15.23
CA ASP A 246 -24.16 -0.41 14.59
C ASP A 246 -23.69 -0.07 13.15
N GLU A 247 -24.56 0.64 12.43
CA GLU A 247 -24.34 1.02 11.02
C GLU A 247 -23.16 1.96 10.77
N GLN A 248 -22.57 2.54 11.81
CA GLN A 248 -21.44 3.46 11.70
C GLN A 248 -20.11 2.81 12.03
N THR A 249 -20.13 1.60 12.60
CA THR A 249 -18.95 0.96 13.18
C THR A 249 -18.45 -0.19 12.31
N MET A 250 -17.18 -0.11 11.91
CA MET A 250 -16.40 -1.25 11.46
C MET A 250 -15.45 -1.69 12.57
N VAL A 251 -15.09 -2.95 12.61
CA VAL A 251 -14.16 -3.50 13.60
C VAL A 251 -13.07 -4.32 12.91
N SER A 252 -11.86 -4.23 13.43
CA SER A 252 -10.75 -5.05 12.97
C SER A 252 -11.07 -6.54 13.12
N ARG A 253 -10.80 -7.31 12.10
CA ARG A 253 -10.90 -8.76 12.07
C ARG A 253 -9.59 -9.33 11.58
N LEU A 254 -8.94 -10.12 12.41
CA LEU A 254 -7.70 -10.78 12.01
C LEU A 254 -7.99 -11.99 11.14
N MET A 255 -7.21 -12.17 10.08
CA MET A 255 -7.32 -13.33 9.23
C MET A 255 -6.80 -14.58 9.93
N HIS A 256 -7.53 -15.66 9.79
CA HIS A 256 -7.18 -16.97 10.36
C HIS A 256 -7.23 -18.09 9.32
N PHE A 257 -7.74 -17.80 8.11
CA PHE A 257 -7.78 -18.85 7.08
C PHE A 257 -6.36 -19.19 6.66
N PRO A 258 -6.07 -20.48 6.49
CA PRO A 258 -4.93 -20.84 5.71
C PRO A 258 -5.16 -20.23 4.32
N GLY A 259 -4.24 -19.38 3.87
CA GLY A 259 -4.14 -19.15 2.45
C GLY A 259 -4.16 -20.50 1.77
N ARG A 260 -4.62 -20.61 0.52
CA ARG A 260 -4.65 -21.88 -0.20
C ARG A 260 -3.28 -22.56 -0.09
N ALA A 261 -3.16 -23.51 0.83
CA ALA A 261 -2.03 -24.41 0.83
C ALA A 261 -2.21 -25.33 -0.37
N THR A 262 -1.19 -25.49 -1.16
CA THR A 262 -1.10 -26.52 -2.20
C THR A 262 -2.42 -26.85 -2.90
N GLY A 263 -2.63 -26.29 -4.07
CA GLY A 263 -3.70 -26.74 -4.96
C GLY A 263 -5.08 -26.14 -4.71
N TYR A 264 -5.14 -24.86 -4.30
CA TYR A 264 -6.39 -24.08 -4.44
C TYR A 264 -7.62 -24.57 -3.66
N SER A 265 -7.44 -25.31 -2.57
CA SER A 265 -8.56 -25.65 -1.69
C SER A 265 -9.14 -24.42 -1.02
N GLY A 266 -10.44 -24.33 -0.97
CA GLY A 266 -11.19 -23.17 -0.49
C GLY A 266 -10.84 -22.70 0.93
N PRO A 267 -11.40 -21.58 1.35
CA PRO A 267 -11.17 -21.05 2.68
C PRO A 267 -11.65 -22.05 3.74
N GLY A 268 -10.89 -22.15 4.82
CA GLY A 268 -11.39 -22.72 6.05
C GLY A 268 -12.57 -21.91 6.60
N ASP A 269 -13.04 -22.25 7.79
CA ASP A 269 -14.11 -21.50 8.45
C ASP A 269 -13.72 -20.03 8.67
N THR A 270 -14.27 -19.13 7.86
CA THR A 270 -14.03 -17.69 7.91
C THR A 270 -14.61 -17.04 9.19
N HIS A 271 -15.40 -17.77 9.95
CA HIS A 271 -16.01 -17.32 11.21
C HIS A 271 -15.23 -17.76 12.45
N ALA A 272 -14.32 -18.73 12.32
CA ALA A 272 -13.47 -19.11 13.44
C ALA A 272 -12.59 -17.95 13.90
N ALA A 273 -12.41 -17.78 15.19
CA ALA A 273 -11.48 -16.79 15.70
C ALA A 273 -10.03 -17.24 15.45
N PRO A 274 -9.12 -16.34 15.04
CA PRO A 274 -7.71 -16.68 14.97
C PRO A 274 -7.21 -17.03 16.39
N VAL A 275 -6.35 -18.04 16.48
CA VAL A 275 -5.64 -18.38 17.72
C VAL A 275 -4.17 -18.43 17.38
N PHE A 276 -3.38 -17.56 17.98
CA PHE A 276 -1.95 -17.46 17.74
C PHE A 276 -1.23 -16.98 19.00
N ALA A 277 0.04 -17.32 19.14
CA ALA A 277 0.86 -16.96 20.29
C ALA A 277 1.82 -15.82 19.97
N VAL A 278 2.04 -14.95 20.94
CA VAL A 278 3.08 -13.92 20.91
C VAL A 278 3.90 -13.98 22.20
N GLU A 279 5.16 -13.63 22.12
CA GLU A 279 6.06 -13.59 23.28
C GLU A 279 6.23 -12.16 23.78
N ALA A 280 5.93 -11.91 25.05
CA ALA A 280 6.13 -10.58 25.64
C ALA A 280 7.64 -10.29 25.86
N PRO A 281 8.10 -9.04 25.73
CA PRO A 281 7.33 -7.87 25.31
C PRO A 281 6.98 -7.92 23.81
N PHE A 282 5.73 -7.67 23.47
CA PHE A 282 5.25 -7.72 22.09
C PHE A 282 4.49 -6.45 21.74
N THR A 283 4.65 -5.97 20.51
CA THR A 283 3.94 -4.81 19.99
C THR A 283 3.14 -5.23 18.75
N THR A 284 1.83 -4.98 18.76
CA THR A 284 0.97 -5.29 17.60
C THR A 284 1.25 -4.33 16.45
N PRO A 285 0.86 -4.64 15.21
CA PRO A 285 0.89 -3.69 14.12
C PRO A 285 0.12 -2.41 14.43
N TRP A 286 0.49 -1.32 13.78
CA TRP A 286 -0.30 -0.10 13.80
C TRP A 286 -1.60 -0.28 13.01
N ARG A 287 -2.71 0.17 13.59
CA ARG A 287 -3.97 0.41 12.91
C ARG A 287 -4.00 1.89 12.55
N VAL A 288 -3.95 2.17 11.26
CA VAL A 288 -3.65 3.50 10.70
C VAL A 288 -4.90 4.09 10.05
N ILE A 289 -5.13 5.37 10.29
CA ILE A 289 -6.06 6.21 9.52
C ILE A 289 -5.25 7.37 8.92
N MET A 290 -4.91 7.26 7.64
CA MET A 290 -4.35 8.38 6.88
C MET A 290 -5.46 9.40 6.61
N VAL A 291 -5.17 10.71 6.59
CA VAL A 291 -6.20 11.75 6.44
C VAL A 291 -5.83 12.83 5.44
N GLY A 292 -6.81 13.28 4.65
CA GLY A 292 -6.69 14.40 3.72
C GLY A 292 -8.02 15.13 3.53
N GLU A 293 -8.00 16.41 3.19
CA GLU A 293 -9.20 17.21 2.96
C GLU A 293 -10.02 16.75 1.74
N ARG A 294 -9.41 15.97 0.87
CA ARG A 294 -10.01 15.38 -0.35
C ARG A 294 -9.23 14.09 -0.71
N PRO A 295 -9.81 13.18 -1.50
CA PRO A 295 -9.15 11.92 -1.85
C PRO A 295 -7.76 12.10 -2.48
N ALA A 296 -7.60 13.07 -3.38
CA ALA A 296 -6.30 13.30 -4.03
C ALA A 296 -5.20 13.68 -3.03
N ALA A 297 -5.52 14.39 -1.94
CA ALA A 297 -4.52 14.78 -0.93
C ALA A 297 -3.87 13.57 -0.21
N LEU A 298 -4.50 12.40 -0.24
CA LEU A 298 -3.91 11.18 0.33
C LEU A 298 -2.71 10.66 -0.46
N ILE A 299 -2.62 10.98 -1.75
CA ILE A 299 -1.51 10.52 -2.62
C ILE A 299 -0.18 11.12 -2.14
N ASP A 300 -0.19 12.38 -1.73
CA ASP A 300 1.01 13.06 -1.20
C ASP A 300 1.46 12.45 0.15
N LYS A 301 0.54 11.76 0.83
CA LYS A 301 0.70 11.21 2.19
C LYS A 301 1.00 9.70 2.23
N ALA A 302 1.13 9.06 1.06
CA ALA A 302 1.35 7.61 0.95
C ALA A 302 2.68 7.12 1.60
N GLY A 303 3.55 8.05 2.02
CA GLY A 303 4.74 7.76 2.84
C GLY A 303 4.47 7.41 4.30
N LEU A 304 3.25 7.60 4.82
CA LEU A 304 2.94 7.35 6.24
C LEU A 304 3.10 5.87 6.63
N VAL A 305 2.62 4.96 5.78
CA VAL A 305 2.69 3.51 6.08
C VAL A 305 4.14 3.04 6.28
N PRO A 306 5.09 3.26 5.34
CA PRO A 306 6.47 2.90 5.59
C PRO A 306 7.10 3.74 6.73
N THR A 307 6.70 4.98 6.96
CA THR A 307 7.23 5.81 8.07
C THR A 307 6.92 5.21 9.45
N LEU A 308 5.79 4.55 9.60
CA LEU A 308 5.39 3.89 10.86
C LEU A 308 6.00 2.49 11.02
N ALA A 309 6.57 1.91 9.98
CA ALA A 309 7.15 0.57 10.03
C ALA A 309 8.53 0.56 10.72
N THR A 310 8.91 -0.61 11.18
CA THR A 310 10.24 -0.86 11.75
C THR A 310 11.34 -0.47 10.76
N PRO A 311 12.38 0.27 11.19
CA PRO A 311 13.52 0.62 10.33
C PRO A 311 14.25 -0.60 9.76
N ASP A 312 15.09 -0.35 8.75
CA ASP A 312 15.89 -1.34 8.03
C ASP A 312 16.61 -2.34 8.93
N ARG A 313 16.50 -3.61 8.56
CA ARG A 313 17.14 -4.76 9.21
C ARG A 313 18.11 -5.54 8.30
N LEU A 314 18.34 -5.08 7.08
CA LEU A 314 19.35 -5.67 6.20
C LEU A 314 20.77 -5.15 6.49
N GLY A 315 20.87 -3.92 6.99
CA GLY A 315 22.13 -3.27 7.34
C GLY A 315 22.96 -2.77 6.14
N SER A 316 22.58 -3.09 4.90
CA SER A 316 23.16 -2.54 3.67
C SER A 316 22.17 -2.65 2.52
N ASP A 317 21.90 -1.53 1.90
CA ASP A 317 20.99 -1.36 0.77
C ASP A 317 21.68 -0.81 -0.51
N ASP A 318 23.01 -0.62 -0.46
CA ASP A 318 23.83 -0.05 -1.53
C ASP A 318 23.79 -0.84 -2.86
N TRP A 319 23.37 -2.09 -2.81
CA TRP A 319 23.22 -2.97 -3.95
C TRP A 319 21.80 -2.96 -4.55
N ILE A 320 20.82 -2.41 -3.84
CA ILE A 320 19.43 -2.36 -4.29
C ILE A 320 19.31 -1.33 -5.42
N ARG A 321 18.79 -1.78 -6.56
CA ARG A 321 18.60 -0.94 -7.74
C ARG A 321 17.16 -1.05 -8.20
N PRO A 322 16.35 -0.03 -7.96
CA PRO A 322 15.06 0.12 -8.62
C PRO A 322 15.22 0.22 -10.14
N GLY A 323 14.19 -0.18 -10.88
CA GLY A 323 14.29 -0.10 -12.34
C GLY A 323 13.08 -0.65 -13.07
N ARG A 324 13.15 -0.58 -14.41
CA ARG A 324 12.12 -1.05 -15.32
C ARG A 324 12.46 -2.45 -15.82
N ALA A 325 11.46 -3.32 -15.83
CA ALA A 325 11.63 -4.72 -16.20
C ALA A 325 10.81 -5.10 -17.44
N PHE A 326 11.34 -6.01 -18.22
CA PHE A 326 10.66 -6.63 -19.35
C PHE A 326 10.49 -8.14 -19.11
N ARG A 327 9.25 -8.62 -19.25
CA ARG A 327 8.95 -10.04 -19.15
C ARG A 327 9.18 -10.77 -20.46
N ILE A 328 10.08 -11.74 -20.46
CA ILE A 328 10.28 -12.67 -21.58
C ILE A 328 9.27 -13.81 -21.46
N ARG A 329 8.48 -14.03 -22.49
CA ARG A 329 7.36 -14.97 -22.49
C ARG A 329 7.77 -16.37 -22.95
N LYS A 330 7.10 -17.36 -22.42
CA LYS A 330 7.18 -18.75 -22.95
C LYS A 330 6.66 -18.86 -24.39
N PRO A 331 7.15 -19.82 -25.22
CA PRO A 331 8.11 -20.85 -24.85
C PRO A 331 9.53 -20.29 -24.70
N TYR A 332 10.24 -20.73 -23.66
CA TYR A 332 11.59 -20.26 -23.40
C TYR A 332 12.60 -20.93 -24.32
N SER A 333 13.51 -20.14 -24.85
CA SER A 333 14.65 -20.59 -25.63
C SER A 333 15.81 -19.60 -25.51
N ASN A 334 17.04 -20.06 -25.72
CA ASN A 334 18.21 -19.19 -25.68
C ASN A 334 18.10 -18.06 -26.71
N ALA A 335 17.59 -18.33 -27.91
CA ALA A 335 17.38 -17.32 -28.96
C ALA A 335 16.36 -16.25 -28.51
N GLY A 336 15.20 -16.67 -27.96
CA GLY A 336 14.19 -15.74 -27.43
C GLY A 336 14.71 -14.91 -26.27
N ALA A 337 15.55 -15.49 -25.40
CA ALA A 337 16.22 -14.77 -24.34
C ALA A 337 17.15 -13.67 -24.88
N MET A 338 17.97 -13.98 -25.90
CA MET A 338 18.84 -12.99 -26.55
C MET A 338 18.05 -11.87 -27.23
N GLU A 339 16.91 -12.19 -27.86
CA GLU A 339 16.00 -11.19 -28.41
C GLU A 339 15.43 -10.27 -27.32
N GLY A 340 14.99 -10.83 -26.19
CA GLY A 340 14.52 -10.06 -25.04
C GLY A 340 15.58 -9.14 -24.45
N ILE A 341 16.82 -9.63 -24.30
CA ILE A 341 17.98 -8.83 -23.86
C ILE A 341 18.25 -7.67 -24.84
N ALA A 342 18.19 -7.93 -26.14
CA ALA A 342 18.40 -6.89 -27.16
C ALA A 342 17.31 -5.82 -27.09
N PHE A 343 16.05 -6.22 -26.91
CA PHE A 343 14.93 -5.29 -26.73
C PHE A 343 15.05 -4.48 -25.44
N ALA A 344 15.36 -5.12 -24.32
CA ALA A 344 15.56 -4.43 -23.05
C ALA A 344 16.67 -3.39 -23.14
N HIS A 345 17.78 -3.72 -23.80
CA HIS A 345 18.87 -2.78 -24.03
C HIS A 345 18.46 -1.59 -24.93
N GLU A 346 17.74 -1.85 -26.02
CA GLU A 346 17.21 -0.82 -26.91
C GLU A 346 16.25 0.13 -26.19
N ARG A 347 15.38 -0.40 -25.33
CA ARG A 347 14.40 0.36 -24.55
C ARG A 347 14.92 0.88 -23.20
N LYS A 348 16.23 0.81 -22.98
CA LYS A 348 16.88 1.26 -21.74
C LYS A 348 16.26 0.63 -20.47
N LEU A 349 15.77 -0.62 -20.56
CA LEU A 349 15.22 -1.32 -19.42
C LEU A 349 16.35 -1.92 -18.55
N ASP A 350 16.12 -1.91 -17.25
CA ASP A 350 17.13 -2.29 -16.26
C ASP A 350 17.17 -3.79 -16.02
N TYR A 351 16.04 -4.47 -16.29
CA TYR A 351 15.86 -5.89 -16.01
C TYR A 351 15.12 -6.63 -17.14
N ILE A 352 15.46 -7.91 -17.28
CA ILE A 352 14.61 -8.91 -17.93
C ILE A 352 14.08 -9.88 -16.89
N GLU A 353 12.95 -10.50 -17.18
CA GLU A 353 12.35 -11.51 -16.29
C GLU A 353 11.90 -12.73 -17.08
N PHE A 354 12.19 -13.92 -16.56
CA PHE A 354 11.63 -15.20 -16.99
C PHE A 354 10.56 -15.62 -16.01
N ASP A 355 9.31 -15.61 -16.47
CA ASP A 355 8.14 -15.93 -15.66
C ASP A 355 7.95 -17.46 -15.52
N ALA A 356 6.85 -17.89 -14.93
CA ALA A 356 6.53 -19.30 -14.66
C ALA A 356 6.93 -20.27 -15.79
N HIS A 357 7.31 -21.48 -15.43
CA HIS A 357 7.69 -22.60 -16.31
C HIS A 357 9.13 -22.60 -16.86
N TRP A 358 10.01 -21.71 -16.49
CA TRP A 358 11.40 -21.75 -16.93
C TRP A 358 12.20 -22.91 -16.26
N TYR A 359 11.69 -23.46 -15.15
CA TYR A 359 12.23 -24.63 -14.41
C TYR A 359 11.23 -25.80 -14.32
N GLY A 360 10.16 -25.80 -15.10
CA GLY A 360 9.06 -26.75 -15.06
C GLY A 360 7.72 -26.12 -14.75
N ASP A 361 6.75 -26.89 -14.30
CA ASP A 361 5.38 -26.42 -14.09
C ASP A 361 5.17 -25.63 -12.77
N GLY A 362 6.16 -25.58 -11.90
CA GLY A 362 6.10 -24.85 -10.63
C GLY A 362 5.50 -25.65 -9.47
N THR A 363 4.97 -26.85 -9.73
CA THR A 363 4.40 -27.71 -8.70
C THR A 363 5.43 -28.72 -8.15
N ASP A 364 5.05 -29.53 -7.16
CA ASP A 364 5.87 -30.67 -6.72
C ASP A 364 5.80 -31.80 -7.79
N PRO A 365 6.93 -32.35 -8.28
CA PRO A 365 8.29 -32.27 -7.77
C PRO A 365 9.23 -31.25 -8.44
N SER A 366 8.75 -30.17 -9.06
CA SER A 366 9.59 -29.19 -9.76
C SER A 366 10.74 -28.67 -8.90
N ASP A 367 11.93 -28.56 -9.51
CA ASP A 367 13.16 -28.10 -8.87
C ASP A 367 13.58 -26.74 -9.46
N ALA A 368 13.33 -25.67 -8.69
CA ALA A 368 13.64 -24.30 -9.14
C ALA A 368 15.14 -24.01 -9.26
N THR A 369 16.01 -24.92 -8.85
CA THR A 369 17.48 -24.81 -9.05
C THR A 369 17.93 -25.38 -10.40
N ARG A 370 17.01 -25.89 -11.23
CA ARG A 370 17.30 -26.50 -12.52
C ARG A 370 16.42 -25.89 -13.63
N PRO A 371 17.00 -25.24 -14.64
CA PRO A 371 16.25 -24.81 -15.78
C PRO A 371 15.70 -26.00 -16.60
N ILE A 372 14.68 -25.76 -17.41
CA ILE A 372 14.23 -26.76 -18.40
C ILE A 372 15.35 -27.14 -19.35
N ASP A 373 15.24 -28.33 -19.94
CA ASP A 373 16.27 -28.87 -20.84
C ASP A 373 16.59 -27.92 -21.99
N GLY A 374 17.89 -27.69 -22.20
CA GLY A 374 18.40 -26.82 -23.27
C GLY A 374 18.32 -25.32 -23.00
N PHE A 375 17.83 -24.89 -21.85
CA PHE A 375 17.77 -23.48 -21.46
C PHE A 375 19.00 -23.07 -20.63
N ASP A 376 19.96 -22.39 -21.29
CA ASP A 376 21.23 -21.97 -20.68
C ASP A 376 21.08 -20.70 -19.85
N ILE A 377 20.53 -20.83 -18.65
CA ILE A 377 20.28 -19.67 -17.78
C ILE A 377 21.58 -18.94 -17.39
N GLU A 378 22.69 -19.67 -17.15
CA GLU A 378 23.97 -19.05 -16.78
C GLU A 378 24.54 -18.20 -17.92
N GLY A 379 24.52 -18.71 -19.15
CA GLY A 379 24.94 -17.97 -20.34
C GLY A 379 24.04 -16.77 -20.63
N ILE A 380 22.73 -16.90 -20.42
CA ILE A 380 21.75 -15.82 -20.58
C ILE A 380 22.00 -14.71 -19.56
N VAL A 381 22.19 -15.04 -18.29
CA VAL A 381 22.49 -14.07 -17.22
C VAL A 381 23.80 -13.34 -17.50
N ALA A 382 24.83 -14.05 -17.98
CA ALA A 382 26.10 -13.44 -18.36
C ALA A 382 25.93 -12.46 -19.53
N ALA A 383 25.14 -12.81 -20.54
CA ALA A 383 24.85 -11.96 -21.71
C ALA A 383 24.04 -10.70 -21.34
N ALA A 384 23.04 -10.82 -20.47
CA ALA A 384 22.26 -9.69 -19.95
C ALA A 384 23.15 -8.75 -19.14
N ARG A 385 23.94 -9.29 -18.23
CA ARG A 385 24.89 -8.54 -17.40
C ARG A 385 25.94 -7.78 -18.21
N ALA A 386 26.43 -8.36 -19.32
CA ALA A 386 27.36 -7.69 -20.23
C ALA A 386 26.77 -6.42 -20.87
N LYS A 387 25.43 -6.28 -20.87
CA LYS A 387 24.70 -5.09 -21.33
C LYS A 387 24.20 -4.21 -20.17
N GLY A 388 24.60 -4.49 -18.94
CA GLY A 388 24.14 -3.77 -17.75
C GLY A 388 22.71 -4.12 -17.31
N ILE A 389 22.13 -5.22 -17.80
CA ILE A 389 20.76 -5.66 -17.53
C ILE A 389 20.78 -6.78 -16.49
N GLY A 390 20.00 -6.60 -15.41
CA GLY A 390 19.78 -7.63 -14.41
C GLY A 390 18.78 -8.69 -14.89
N THR A 391 18.90 -9.91 -14.36
CA THR A 391 17.94 -10.99 -14.65
C THR A 391 17.13 -11.30 -13.42
N ILE A 392 15.82 -11.28 -13.56
CA ILE A 392 14.85 -11.71 -12.55
C ILE A 392 14.27 -13.05 -13.00
N VAL A 393 14.00 -13.94 -12.08
CA VAL A 393 13.37 -15.23 -12.38
C VAL A 393 12.17 -15.46 -11.48
N TYR A 394 11.14 -16.08 -12.02
CA TYR A 394 9.96 -16.49 -11.27
C TYR A 394 10.22 -17.75 -10.45
N VAL A 395 9.66 -17.81 -9.26
CA VAL A 395 9.60 -19.02 -8.43
C VAL A 395 8.20 -19.13 -7.82
N ASP A 396 7.57 -20.29 -7.99
CA ASP A 396 6.31 -20.62 -7.36
C ASP A 396 6.46 -20.80 -5.83
N ARG A 397 5.38 -20.54 -5.10
CA ARG A 397 5.34 -20.74 -3.64
C ARG A 397 5.79 -22.14 -3.21
N VAL A 398 5.38 -23.19 -3.92
CA VAL A 398 5.66 -24.59 -3.52
C VAL A 398 7.16 -24.87 -3.48
N PRO A 399 7.95 -24.66 -4.54
CA PRO A 399 9.40 -24.79 -4.44
C PRO A 399 10.03 -23.76 -3.49
N ALA A 400 9.52 -22.54 -3.40
CA ALA A 400 10.04 -21.56 -2.44
C ALA A 400 9.92 -22.05 -0.98
N MET A 401 8.82 -22.66 -0.61
CA MET A 401 8.64 -23.21 0.74
C MET A 401 9.55 -24.41 1.02
N ARG A 402 9.84 -25.21 -0.01
CA ARG A 402 10.59 -26.47 0.13
C ARG A 402 12.10 -26.29 0.08
N GLN A 403 12.61 -25.38 -0.74
CA GLN A 403 14.03 -25.36 -1.12
C GLN A 403 14.66 -23.96 -1.17
N LEU A 404 14.16 -23.01 -0.37
CA LEU A 404 14.59 -21.60 -0.42
C LEU A 404 16.11 -21.43 -0.34
N ASP A 405 16.78 -22.13 0.59
CA ASP A 405 18.23 -22.02 0.79
C ASP A 405 19.01 -22.48 -0.45
N ALA A 406 18.57 -23.55 -1.09
CA ALA A 406 19.17 -24.05 -2.33
C ALA A 406 18.94 -23.06 -3.49
N ILE A 407 17.73 -22.47 -3.58
CA ILE A 407 17.38 -21.46 -4.58
C ILE A 407 18.30 -20.24 -4.44
N VAL A 408 18.36 -19.60 -3.28
CA VAL A 408 19.15 -18.37 -3.10
C VAL A 408 20.64 -18.61 -3.32
N THR A 409 21.16 -19.75 -2.88
CA THR A 409 22.56 -20.16 -3.08
C THR A 409 22.88 -20.32 -4.57
N THR A 410 22.01 -21.01 -5.31
CA THR A 410 22.17 -21.27 -6.74
C THR A 410 22.05 -19.99 -7.54
N TYR A 411 21.04 -19.15 -7.25
CA TYR A 411 20.79 -17.92 -8.00
C TYR A 411 21.87 -16.87 -7.78
N ARG A 412 22.39 -16.78 -6.55
CA ARG A 412 23.56 -15.95 -6.29
C ARG A 412 24.77 -16.38 -7.11
N LYS A 413 25.02 -17.70 -7.23
CA LYS A 413 26.12 -18.25 -8.05
C LYS A 413 25.92 -17.91 -9.54
N TRP A 414 24.70 -18.00 -10.04
CA TRP A 414 24.37 -17.64 -11.43
C TRP A 414 24.42 -16.13 -11.69
N GLY A 415 24.36 -15.30 -10.66
CA GLY A 415 24.33 -13.84 -10.78
C GLY A 415 22.94 -13.27 -11.08
N ILE A 416 21.89 -14.00 -10.69
CA ILE A 416 20.51 -13.52 -10.71
C ILE A 416 20.39 -12.26 -9.85
N ALA A 417 19.64 -11.26 -10.31
CA ALA A 417 19.45 -9.99 -9.64
C ALA A 417 18.27 -10.01 -8.65
N GLY A 418 17.25 -10.82 -8.91
CA GLY A 418 16.08 -10.89 -8.05
C GLY A 418 15.16 -12.04 -8.40
N ILE A 419 14.15 -12.22 -7.54
CA ILE A 419 13.16 -13.28 -7.68
C ILE A 419 11.76 -12.67 -7.63
N LYS A 420 10.92 -13.03 -8.61
CA LYS A 420 9.48 -12.84 -8.57
C LYS A 420 8.87 -14.12 -8.01
N PHE A 421 8.24 -14.02 -6.84
CA PHE A 421 7.53 -15.16 -6.25
C PHE A 421 6.03 -15.04 -6.55
N GLY A 422 5.46 -16.09 -7.12
CA GLY A 422 4.03 -16.17 -7.43
C GLY A 422 3.27 -17.09 -6.49
N PHE A 423 1.93 -16.94 -6.51
CA PHE A 423 0.98 -17.61 -5.64
C PHE A 423 1.24 -17.37 -4.15
N ILE A 424 1.73 -16.16 -3.85
CA ILE A 424 1.98 -15.76 -2.47
C ILE A 424 0.71 -15.11 -1.90
N TRP A 425 0.35 -15.52 -0.72
CA TRP A 425 -0.73 -14.92 0.04
C TRP A 425 -0.34 -14.83 1.51
N GLU A 426 -0.93 -13.88 2.17
CA GLU A 426 -0.77 -13.64 3.59
C GLU A 426 -2.13 -13.63 4.29
N GLY A 427 -2.13 -14.05 5.54
CA GLY A 427 -3.33 -14.04 6.34
C GLY A 427 -3.02 -14.30 7.79
N ARG A 428 -2.64 -15.54 8.11
CA ARG A 428 -2.27 -15.95 9.47
C ARG A 428 -0.87 -15.45 9.84
N GLN A 429 -0.56 -15.47 11.13
CA GLN A 429 0.77 -15.16 11.65
C GLN A 429 1.86 -15.95 10.92
N GLU A 430 1.67 -17.26 10.73
CA GLU A 430 2.66 -18.15 10.09
C GLU A 430 2.95 -17.74 8.63
N ASP A 431 1.94 -17.29 7.89
CA ASP A 431 2.11 -16.82 6.52
C ASP A 431 2.94 -15.53 6.50
N VAL A 432 2.67 -14.60 7.43
CA VAL A 432 3.43 -13.34 7.58
C VAL A 432 4.88 -13.64 7.96
N ASP A 433 5.10 -14.54 8.90
CA ASP A 433 6.45 -14.96 9.35
C ASP A 433 7.23 -15.61 8.22
N TRP A 434 6.57 -16.46 7.45
CA TRP A 434 7.21 -17.10 6.30
C TRP A 434 7.61 -16.08 5.23
N ILE A 435 6.74 -15.11 4.91
CA ILE A 435 7.04 -14.03 3.97
C ILE A 435 8.21 -13.18 4.47
N TYR A 436 8.21 -12.80 5.74
CA TYR A 436 9.33 -12.05 6.33
C TYR A 436 10.65 -12.80 6.17
N ASN A 437 10.67 -14.09 6.52
CA ASN A 437 11.86 -14.93 6.41
C ASN A 437 12.31 -15.11 4.95
N LEU A 438 11.38 -15.31 4.02
CA LEU A 438 11.67 -15.39 2.58
C LEU A 438 12.34 -14.12 2.07
N VAL A 439 11.76 -12.95 2.34
CA VAL A 439 12.29 -11.66 1.90
C VAL A 439 13.66 -11.40 2.54
N LYS A 440 13.79 -11.68 3.84
CA LYS A 440 15.05 -11.50 4.56
C LYS A 440 16.15 -12.42 4.02
N THR A 441 15.85 -13.70 3.80
CA THR A 441 16.81 -14.67 3.24
C THR A 441 17.29 -14.23 1.86
N CYS A 442 16.39 -13.72 1.01
CA CYS A 442 16.75 -13.14 -0.27
C CYS A 442 17.66 -11.90 -0.09
N GLY A 443 17.33 -11.01 0.85
CA GLY A 443 18.11 -9.82 1.14
C GLY A 443 19.52 -10.12 1.63
N ASP A 444 19.67 -11.07 2.56
CA ASP A 444 20.96 -11.58 3.05
C ASP A 444 21.83 -12.17 1.91
N ASN A 445 21.20 -12.58 0.81
CA ASN A 445 21.84 -13.09 -0.41
C ASN A 445 21.89 -12.05 -1.55
N ARG A 446 21.55 -10.78 -1.29
CA ARG A 446 21.54 -9.67 -2.26
C ARG A 446 20.64 -9.93 -3.48
N LEU A 447 19.46 -10.49 -3.24
CA LEU A 447 18.42 -10.72 -4.24
C LEU A 447 17.24 -9.79 -4.00
N LEU A 448 16.82 -9.07 -5.04
CA LEU A 448 15.58 -8.29 -5.04
C LEU A 448 14.38 -9.24 -4.97
N VAL A 449 13.29 -8.77 -4.38
CA VAL A 449 12.07 -9.55 -4.23
C VAL A 449 10.88 -8.79 -4.80
N ASN A 450 10.13 -9.47 -5.67
CA ASN A 450 8.80 -9.10 -6.12
C ASN A 450 7.82 -10.19 -5.68
N LEU A 451 6.79 -9.84 -4.93
CA LEU A 451 5.74 -10.78 -4.50
C LEU A 451 4.44 -10.55 -5.26
N HIS A 452 3.89 -11.61 -5.81
CA HIS A 452 2.64 -11.59 -6.55
C HIS A 452 1.51 -12.29 -5.81
N ASP A 453 0.27 -11.95 -6.19
CA ASP A 453 -1.02 -12.45 -5.76
C ASP A 453 -1.62 -11.74 -4.53
N ASN A 454 -2.06 -12.48 -3.50
CA ASN A 454 -2.95 -11.95 -2.47
C ASN A 454 -2.20 -11.38 -1.25
N LEU A 455 -1.52 -10.27 -1.47
CA LEU A 455 -0.80 -9.56 -0.41
C LEU A 455 -1.32 -8.12 -0.25
N ARG A 456 -1.04 -7.54 0.92
CA ARG A 456 -1.30 -6.11 1.18
C ARG A 456 -0.09 -5.47 1.82
N PRO A 457 0.35 -4.30 1.32
CA PRO A 457 1.49 -3.59 1.92
C PRO A 457 1.19 -3.20 3.37
N ALA A 458 2.21 -3.27 4.19
CA ALA A 458 2.20 -2.82 5.58
C ALA A 458 3.56 -2.27 6.02
N GLY A 459 4.34 -1.70 5.07
CA GLY A 459 5.61 -1.06 5.33
C GLY A 459 6.81 -2.00 5.40
N LEU A 460 6.67 -3.27 4.99
CA LEU A 460 7.78 -4.24 5.01
C LEU A 460 8.97 -3.79 4.14
N GLU A 461 8.72 -3.00 3.10
CA GLU A 461 9.72 -2.41 2.21
C GLU A 461 10.68 -1.44 2.92
N ARG A 462 10.30 -0.87 4.06
CA ARG A 462 11.22 -0.12 4.91
C ARG A 462 12.10 -1.03 5.76
N THR A 463 11.53 -2.11 6.28
CA THR A 463 12.24 -3.05 7.15
C THR A 463 13.20 -3.95 6.36
N LEU A 464 12.81 -4.31 5.15
CA LEU A 464 13.57 -5.16 4.22
C LEU A 464 13.55 -4.51 2.83
N PRO A 465 14.43 -3.54 2.56
CA PRO A 465 14.36 -2.73 1.32
C PRO A 465 14.69 -3.50 0.03
N ASN A 466 15.09 -4.75 0.09
CA ASN A 466 15.12 -5.63 -1.09
C ASN A 466 13.73 -6.06 -1.57
N TYR A 467 12.67 -5.78 -0.80
CA TYR A 467 11.27 -5.98 -1.19
C TYR A 467 10.80 -4.81 -2.06
N VAL A 468 11.11 -4.86 -3.35
CA VAL A 468 10.98 -3.74 -4.29
C VAL A 468 9.67 -3.71 -5.06
N ALA A 469 8.88 -4.78 -5.05
CA ALA A 469 7.61 -4.82 -5.78
C ALA A 469 6.60 -5.76 -5.12
N LEU A 470 5.34 -5.38 -5.23
CA LEU A 470 4.20 -6.11 -4.70
C LEU A 470 3.00 -5.96 -5.63
N GLU A 471 2.41 -7.09 -6.06
CA GLU A 471 1.18 -7.03 -6.84
C GLU A 471 -0.02 -6.65 -5.95
N GLY A 472 -0.70 -7.58 -5.38
CA GLY A 472 -1.86 -7.35 -4.52
C GLY A 472 -2.94 -6.46 -5.17
N VAL A 473 -3.14 -6.57 -6.48
CA VAL A 473 -4.01 -5.74 -7.30
C VAL A 473 -4.45 -6.49 -8.56
N ARG A 474 -5.60 -6.15 -9.11
CA ARG A 474 -5.96 -6.55 -10.48
C ARG A 474 -5.30 -5.62 -11.47
N GLY A 475 -4.17 -6.03 -12.02
CA GLY A 475 -3.41 -5.32 -13.04
C GLY A 475 -3.80 -5.71 -14.47
N ASN A 476 -2.92 -5.41 -15.43
CA ASN A 476 -3.18 -5.76 -16.83
C ASN A 476 -3.22 -7.27 -17.11
N GLU A 477 -2.81 -8.12 -16.19
CA GLU A 477 -3.07 -9.56 -16.31
C GLU A 477 -4.57 -9.90 -16.39
N GLN A 478 -5.42 -9.05 -15.80
CA GLN A 478 -6.88 -9.20 -15.80
C GLN A 478 -7.58 -8.17 -16.69
N PHE A 479 -6.84 -7.30 -17.39
CA PHE A 479 -7.37 -6.27 -18.29
C PHE A 479 -8.55 -5.51 -17.69
N PRO A 480 -8.38 -4.81 -16.57
CA PRO A 480 -9.46 -4.13 -15.88
C PRO A 480 -9.99 -2.92 -16.67
N THR A 481 -11.11 -2.35 -16.20
CA THR A 481 -11.69 -1.14 -16.76
C THR A 481 -10.89 0.11 -16.38
N ALA A 482 -11.08 1.20 -17.11
CA ALA A 482 -10.49 2.49 -16.79
C ALA A 482 -10.94 2.99 -15.40
N ARG A 483 -12.21 2.78 -15.04
CA ARG A 483 -12.75 3.10 -13.70
C ARG A 483 -11.97 2.39 -12.58
N HIS A 484 -11.66 1.11 -12.74
CA HIS A 484 -10.83 0.40 -11.78
C HIS A 484 -9.45 1.06 -11.64
N ASN A 485 -8.83 1.39 -12.77
CA ASN A 485 -7.49 1.99 -12.79
C ASN A 485 -7.45 3.33 -12.05
N VAL A 486 -8.45 4.18 -12.22
CA VAL A 486 -8.51 5.48 -11.54
C VAL A 486 -9.07 5.39 -10.11
N THR A 487 -9.43 4.20 -9.63
CA THR A 487 -9.77 3.94 -8.21
C THR A 487 -8.52 3.59 -7.40
N LEU A 488 -7.59 2.85 -7.99
CA LEU A 488 -6.40 2.33 -7.30
C LEU A 488 -5.51 3.41 -6.66
N PRO A 489 -5.27 4.58 -7.28
CA PRO A 489 -4.43 5.63 -6.70
C PRO A 489 -4.94 6.19 -5.36
N PHE A 490 -6.24 6.02 -5.06
CA PHE A 490 -6.90 6.50 -3.84
C PHE A 490 -7.15 5.39 -2.82
N THR A 491 -6.75 4.16 -3.14
CA THR A 491 -7.02 2.98 -2.34
C THR A 491 -5.73 2.16 -2.17
N ARG A 492 -5.58 1.03 -2.90
CA ARG A 492 -4.48 0.08 -2.76
C ARG A 492 -3.09 0.72 -2.93
N ALA A 493 -2.92 1.67 -3.84
CA ALA A 493 -1.64 2.32 -4.12
C ALA A 493 -1.15 3.26 -3.00
N LEU A 494 -2.02 3.65 -2.07
CA LEU A 494 -1.66 4.52 -0.96
C LEU A 494 -0.89 3.80 0.17
N SER A 495 -0.98 2.49 0.24
CA SER A 495 -0.33 1.72 1.31
C SER A 495 1.05 1.16 0.92
N GLY A 496 1.46 1.27 -0.35
CA GLY A 496 2.79 0.82 -0.80
C GLY A 496 2.85 0.52 -2.31
N PRO A 497 3.96 -0.05 -2.80
CA PRO A 497 4.19 -0.33 -4.21
C PRO A 497 3.08 -1.13 -4.87
N ILE A 498 2.89 -0.94 -6.17
CA ILE A 498 1.86 -1.60 -6.96
C ILE A 498 2.43 -2.11 -8.29
N ASP A 499 2.72 -3.42 -8.37
CA ASP A 499 3.13 -4.05 -9.62
C ASP A 499 1.91 -4.33 -10.49
N TYR A 500 1.62 -3.35 -11.37
CA TYR A 500 0.42 -3.34 -12.21
C TYR A 500 0.59 -4.14 -13.51
N THR A 501 1.81 -4.53 -13.88
CA THR A 501 2.10 -5.27 -15.11
C THR A 501 1.67 -4.53 -16.39
N ILE A 502 2.20 -3.31 -16.61
CA ILE A 502 1.75 -2.39 -17.67
C ILE A 502 1.99 -3.00 -19.06
N CYS A 503 0.94 -2.96 -19.92
CA CYS A 503 1.00 -3.30 -21.35
C CYS A 503 0.75 -2.06 -22.19
N TYR A 504 1.63 -1.76 -23.17
CA TYR A 504 1.43 -0.56 -23.98
C TYR A 504 0.28 -0.72 -24.97
N ASP A 505 0.36 -1.69 -25.87
CA ASP A 505 -0.60 -1.86 -26.96
C ASP A 505 -1.01 -3.32 -27.11
N HIS A 506 -1.78 -3.81 -26.16
CA HIS A 506 -2.31 -5.16 -26.18
C HIS A 506 -3.79 -5.18 -26.63
N TYR A 507 -4.17 -6.19 -27.41
CA TYR A 507 -5.53 -6.27 -28.01
C TYR A 507 -6.67 -6.38 -26.99
N MET A 508 -6.38 -6.80 -25.75
CA MET A 508 -7.35 -6.88 -24.66
C MET A 508 -7.44 -5.61 -23.81
N ASN A 509 -6.57 -4.62 -24.01
CA ASN A 509 -6.62 -3.36 -23.27
C ASN A 509 -7.99 -2.68 -23.44
N LYS A 510 -8.60 -2.27 -22.33
CA LYS A 510 -9.86 -1.53 -22.31
C LYS A 510 -9.65 -0.03 -22.22
N THR A 511 -8.42 0.41 -22.28
CA THR A 511 -7.97 1.80 -22.17
C THR A 511 -7.20 2.21 -23.41
N THR A 512 -7.01 3.52 -23.59
CA THR A 512 -6.15 4.03 -24.65
C THR A 512 -4.68 3.77 -24.35
N ASN A 513 -3.82 3.87 -25.37
CA ASN A 513 -2.37 3.75 -25.17
C ASN A 513 -1.81 4.90 -24.33
N ALA A 514 -2.38 6.12 -24.45
CA ALA A 514 -1.98 7.25 -23.60
C ALA A 514 -2.33 7.02 -22.11
N HIS A 515 -3.42 6.31 -21.80
CA HIS A 515 -3.74 5.86 -20.45
C HIS A 515 -2.66 4.89 -19.92
N GLN A 516 -2.21 3.93 -20.74
CA GLN A 516 -1.14 3.01 -20.37
C GLN A 516 0.20 3.73 -20.11
N LEU A 517 0.52 4.76 -20.90
CA LEU A 517 1.70 5.60 -20.65
C LEU A 517 1.57 6.31 -19.29
N ALA A 518 0.43 6.96 -19.04
CA ALA A 518 0.20 7.73 -17.81
C ALA A 518 0.33 6.88 -16.53
N MET A 519 -0.02 5.59 -16.59
CA MET A 519 0.11 4.67 -15.45
C MET A 519 1.52 4.64 -14.86
N ALA A 520 2.57 4.72 -15.70
CA ALA A 520 3.95 4.65 -15.24
C ALA A 520 4.35 5.80 -14.30
N ALA A 521 3.69 6.96 -14.41
CA ALA A 521 3.89 8.07 -13.49
C ALA A 521 2.86 8.07 -12.33
N VAL A 522 1.64 7.59 -12.56
CA VAL A 522 0.59 7.57 -11.54
C VAL A 522 0.84 6.48 -10.50
N TYR A 523 1.17 5.27 -10.93
CA TYR A 523 1.47 4.18 -10.02
C TYR A 523 2.95 4.23 -9.59
N TYR A 524 3.14 4.00 -8.30
CA TYR A 524 4.48 3.85 -7.74
C TYR A 524 4.83 2.38 -7.61
N ASN A 525 5.92 1.98 -8.23
CA ASN A 525 6.52 0.66 -8.06
C ASN A 525 8.02 0.71 -8.36
N PRO A 526 8.91 0.47 -7.40
CA PRO A 526 10.36 0.53 -7.61
C PRO A 526 10.88 -0.43 -8.68
N LEU A 527 10.22 -1.57 -8.87
CA LEU A 527 10.50 -2.51 -9.96
C LEU A 527 9.26 -2.58 -10.87
N THR A 528 9.21 -1.72 -11.88
CA THR A 528 8.04 -1.56 -12.75
C THR A 528 8.15 -2.42 -14.00
N PHE A 529 7.21 -3.37 -14.16
CA PHE A 529 7.09 -4.13 -15.40
C PHE A 529 6.37 -3.32 -16.48
N LEU A 530 7.04 -3.21 -17.63
CA LEU A 530 6.52 -2.58 -18.84
C LEU A 530 6.44 -3.63 -19.95
N TYR A 531 5.49 -3.44 -20.88
CA TYR A 531 5.30 -4.35 -22.03
C TYR A 531 4.93 -5.79 -21.63
N TRP A 532 4.21 -5.98 -20.54
CA TRP A 532 3.99 -7.29 -19.90
C TRP A 532 3.51 -8.40 -20.83
N TYR A 533 2.55 -8.11 -21.72
CA TYR A 533 2.06 -9.05 -22.74
C TYR A 533 2.50 -8.68 -24.16
N ASP A 534 3.31 -7.64 -24.32
CA ASP A 534 3.79 -7.19 -25.61
C ASP A 534 4.98 -8.04 -26.09
N ALA A 535 5.11 -8.22 -27.38
CA ALA A 535 6.23 -8.95 -27.98
C ALA A 535 7.27 -7.97 -28.57
N PRO A 536 8.58 -8.19 -28.36
CA PRO A 536 9.63 -7.31 -28.88
C PRO A 536 9.54 -7.04 -30.38
N ALA A 537 9.24 -8.06 -31.18
CA ALA A 537 9.13 -7.97 -32.62
C ALA A 537 8.13 -6.90 -33.10
N LYS A 538 7.06 -6.66 -32.32
CA LYS A 538 6.04 -5.65 -32.62
C LYS A 538 6.64 -4.24 -32.71
N TYR A 539 7.57 -3.91 -31.81
CA TYR A 539 8.14 -2.57 -31.67
C TYR A 539 9.39 -2.34 -32.50
N ARG A 540 9.95 -3.39 -33.11
CA ARG A 540 11.06 -3.28 -34.07
C ARG A 540 10.59 -2.91 -35.47
N THR A 541 9.31 -3.13 -35.76
CA THR A 541 8.69 -2.75 -37.03
C THR A 541 7.76 -1.57 -36.81
N GLY A 542 7.81 -0.57 -37.68
CA GLY A 542 6.97 0.62 -37.56
C GLY A 542 7.62 1.75 -36.74
N ASN A 543 6.87 2.82 -36.56
CA ASN A 543 7.29 4.02 -35.82
C ASN A 543 6.47 4.13 -34.52
N TRP A 544 7.15 4.04 -33.38
CA TRP A 544 6.54 4.05 -32.05
C TRP A 544 7.11 5.20 -31.18
N PRO A 545 6.99 6.46 -31.59
CA PRO A 545 7.64 7.57 -30.89
C PRO A 545 7.12 7.77 -29.46
N ALA A 546 5.89 7.32 -29.16
CA ALA A 546 5.33 7.41 -27.82
C ALA A 546 6.05 6.54 -26.78
N LEU A 547 6.78 5.50 -27.21
CA LEU A 547 7.56 4.65 -26.30
C LEU A 547 8.72 5.39 -25.65
N HIS A 548 9.13 6.54 -26.21
CA HIS A 548 10.10 7.44 -25.57
C HIS A 548 9.69 7.81 -24.13
N TRP A 549 8.41 7.91 -23.85
CA TRP A 549 7.93 8.13 -22.48
C TRP A 549 8.38 7.00 -21.53
N PHE A 550 8.21 5.74 -21.90
CA PHE A 550 8.66 4.62 -21.07
C PHE A 550 10.19 4.54 -20.96
N ASP A 551 10.91 4.94 -21.99
CA ASP A 551 12.37 4.96 -21.99
C ASP A 551 12.93 5.98 -20.99
N GLU A 552 12.16 7.04 -20.67
CA GLU A 552 12.59 8.15 -19.81
C GLU A 552 11.90 8.16 -18.43
N CYS A 553 10.73 7.50 -18.28
CA CYS A 553 9.98 7.49 -17.02
C CYS A 553 10.72 6.65 -15.96
N PRO A 554 11.14 7.25 -14.82
CA PRO A 554 11.79 6.52 -13.75
C PRO A 554 10.77 5.73 -12.89
N THR A 555 11.28 4.92 -11.98
CA THR A 555 10.47 4.10 -11.08
C THR A 555 10.48 4.59 -9.62
N THR A 556 11.31 5.60 -9.34
CA THR A 556 11.45 6.22 -8.01
C THR A 556 11.45 7.74 -8.14
N TRP A 557 11.06 8.41 -7.06
CA TRP A 557 10.71 9.80 -7.11
C TRP A 557 11.30 10.58 -5.94
N ASP A 558 11.73 11.81 -6.21
CA ASP A 558 12.20 12.74 -5.20
C ASP A 558 11.06 13.54 -4.58
N GLU A 559 9.94 13.66 -5.32
CA GLU A 559 8.79 14.48 -4.92
C GLU A 559 7.53 14.03 -5.66
N THR A 560 6.40 14.07 -4.97
CA THR A 560 5.09 13.73 -5.53
C THR A 560 4.08 14.82 -5.20
N HIS A 561 3.29 15.23 -6.19
CA HIS A 561 2.17 16.16 -6.05
C HIS A 561 0.89 15.61 -6.68
N ALA A 562 -0.12 15.40 -5.86
CA ALA A 562 -1.47 15.11 -6.32
C ALA A 562 -2.13 16.40 -6.85
N ILE A 563 -2.27 16.52 -8.14
CA ILE A 563 -2.87 17.70 -8.77
C ILE A 563 -4.37 17.73 -8.52
N SER A 564 -5.05 16.66 -8.94
CA SER A 564 -6.49 16.51 -8.75
C SER A 564 -6.91 15.05 -8.95
N GLY A 565 -8.12 14.72 -8.51
CA GLY A 565 -8.68 13.40 -8.77
C GLY A 565 -9.80 13.02 -7.81
N GLU A 566 -10.66 12.12 -8.29
CA GLU A 566 -11.77 11.51 -7.56
C GLU A 566 -11.79 10.00 -7.81
N PRO A 567 -11.98 9.18 -6.78
CA PRO A 567 -11.97 7.72 -6.89
C PRO A 567 -12.99 7.20 -7.91
N GLY A 568 -12.52 6.43 -8.89
CA GLY A 568 -13.36 5.89 -9.95
C GLY A 568 -13.72 6.87 -11.05
N GLU A 569 -13.24 8.09 -11.00
CA GLU A 569 -13.48 9.10 -12.02
C GLU A 569 -12.24 9.49 -12.79
N TYR A 570 -11.25 10.05 -12.13
CA TYR A 570 -10.00 10.47 -12.76
C TYR A 570 -8.91 10.70 -11.71
N VAL A 571 -7.68 10.82 -12.17
CA VAL A 571 -6.52 11.18 -11.37
C VAL A 571 -5.50 11.94 -12.20
N ALA A 572 -4.82 12.90 -11.60
CA ALA A 572 -3.64 13.56 -12.15
C ALA A 572 -2.58 13.73 -11.06
N VAL A 573 -1.38 13.21 -11.32
CA VAL A 573 -0.24 13.23 -10.39
C VAL A 573 1.00 13.72 -11.13
N ALA A 574 1.72 14.66 -10.53
CA ALA A 574 3.04 15.09 -10.99
C ALA A 574 4.12 14.56 -10.04
N ARG A 575 5.21 14.05 -10.59
CA ARG A 575 6.33 13.49 -9.81
C ARG A 575 7.66 14.02 -10.34
N ARG A 576 8.60 14.31 -9.45
CA ARG A 576 9.94 14.75 -9.81
C ARG A 576 10.96 13.63 -9.63
N SER A 577 11.88 13.55 -10.59
CA SER A 577 13.10 12.76 -10.45
C SER A 577 14.26 13.57 -11.01
N GLY A 578 15.22 13.89 -10.15
CA GLY A 578 16.30 14.82 -10.48
C GLY A 578 15.75 16.21 -10.84
N ASN A 579 16.10 16.68 -12.02
CA ASN A 579 15.67 17.98 -12.56
C ASN A 579 14.49 17.89 -13.55
N ARG A 580 13.83 16.75 -13.65
CA ARG A 580 12.69 16.52 -14.56
C ARG A 580 11.42 16.24 -13.79
N TRP A 581 10.27 16.63 -14.38
CA TRP A 581 8.95 16.30 -13.87
C TRP A 581 8.19 15.42 -14.84
N PHE A 582 7.40 14.54 -14.28
CA PHE A 582 6.60 13.55 -14.98
C PHE A 582 5.16 13.65 -14.49
N LEU A 583 4.24 14.00 -15.37
CA LEU A 583 2.82 14.06 -15.05
C LEU A 583 2.08 12.94 -15.75
N GLY A 584 1.32 12.18 -14.98
CA GLY A 584 0.35 11.22 -15.48
C GLY A 584 -1.07 11.66 -15.15
N ALA A 585 -1.96 11.67 -16.15
CA ALA A 585 -3.38 11.91 -15.97
C ALA A 585 -4.18 10.77 -16.64
N MET A 586 -5.19 10.27 -15.95
CA MET A 586 -6.07 9.18 -16.42
C MET A 586 -7.52 9.49 -16.10
N THR A 587 -8.44 9.07 -16.98
CA THR A 587 -9.89 9.15 -16.75
C THR A 587 -10.55 7.78 -16.88
N ASN A 588 -11.76 7.68 -16.33
CA ASN A 588 -12.62 6.51 -16.49
C ASN A 588 -13.22 6.43 -17.92
N GLU A 589 -14.34 5.73 -18.09
CA GLU A 589 -15.02 5.55 -19.39
C GLU A 589 -15.67 6.83 -19.94
N GLU A 590 -15.50 7.97 -19.25
CA GLU A 590 -16.00 9.27 -19.65
C GLU A 590 -14.86 10.17 -20.14
N ALA A 591 -15.09 10.94 -21.22
CA ALA A 591 -14.15 11.96 -21.66
C ALA A 591 -14.03 13.06 -20.60
N ARG A 592 -12.82 13.58 -20.41
CA ARG A 592 -12.59 14.59 -19.39
C ARG A 592 -11.57 15.64 -19.81
N THR A 593 -11.84 16.87 -19.45
CA THR A 593 -10.89 17.98 -19.56
C THR A 593 -10.60 18.51 -18.16
N ILE A 594 -9.32 18.57 -17.79
CA ILE A 594 -8.90 19.13 -16.50
C ILE A 594 -7.90 20.27 -16.69
N GLN A 595 -7.85 21.17 -15.71
CA GLN A 595 -6.87 22.24 -15.64
C GLN A 595 -5.76 21.86 -14.66
N VAL A 596 -4.53 21.88 -15.10
CA VAL A 596 -3.35 21.50 -14.33
C VAL A 596 -2.50 22.75 -14.07
N PRO A 597 -2.53 23.34 -12.87
CA PRO A 597 -1.60 24.39 -12.49
C PRO A 597 -0.17 23.87 -12.46
N LEU A 598 0.77 24.57 -13.07
CA LEU A 598 2.16 24.13 -13.18
C LEU A 598 3.09 24.70 -12.08
N GLY A 599 2.55 25.18 -10.98
CA GLY A 599 3.32 25.76 -9.86
C GLY A 599 4.41 24.85 -9.30
N PHE A 600 4.25 23.52 -9.42
CA PHE A 600 5.23 22.54 -8.98
C PHE A 600 6.55 22.56 -9.78
N LEU A 601 6.56 23.13 -10.98
CA LEU A 601 7.78 23.21 -11.82
C LEU A 601 8.86 24.15 -11.24
N GLY A 602 8.45 25.12 -10.40
CA GLY A 602 9.36 26.14 -9.91
C GLY A 602 9.75 27.16 -11.01
N GLU A 603 10.74 28.01 -10.71
CA GLU A 603 11.17 29.09 -11.58
C GLU A 603 11.82 28.57 -12.89
N GLY A 604 11.73 29.39 -13.95
CA GLY A 604 12.36 29.15 -15.24
C GLY A 604 11.37 28.71 -16.32
N LYS A 605 11.95 28.40 -17.48
CA LYS A 605 11.23 27.88 -18.65
C LYS A 605 11.37 26.38 -18.73
N TRP A 606 10.30 25.72 -19.12
CA TRP A 606 10.23 24.28 -19.24
C TRP A 606 9.68 23.88 -20.60
N GLN A 607 10.24 22.84 -21.17
CA GLN A 607 9.68 22.16 -22.33
C GLN A 607 8.78 21.04 -21.84
N ALA A 608 7.50 21.09 -22.21
CA ALA A 608 6.52 20.04 -21.94
C ALA A 608 6.38 19.16 -23.19
N ASN A 609 6.86 17.93 -23.11
CA ASN A 609 6.67 16.89 -24.13
C ASN A 609 5.41 16.10 -23.75
N VAL A 610 4.35 16.26 -24.52
CA VAL A 610 3.01 15.76 -24.25
C VAL A 610 2.73 14.52 -25.08
N PHE A 611 2.29 13.44 -24.45
CA PHE A 611 1.84 12.18 -25.04
C PHE A 611 0.38 11.99 -24.62
N GLY A 612 -0.55 12.43 -25.45
CA GLY A 612 -1.97 12.45 -25.11
C GLY A 612 -2.83 11.64 -26.07
N ASP A 613 -4.10 11.47 -25.73
CA ASP A 613 -5.06 10.86 -26.63
C ASP A 613 -5.25 11.73 -27.89
N GLY A 614 -5.11 11.12 -29.03
CA GLY A 614 -5.47 11.70 -30.32
C GLY A 614 -6.97 11.59 -30.62
N ALA A 615 -7.32 11.61 -31.90
CA ALA A 615 -8.70 11.43 -32.33
C ALA A 615 -9.27 10.10 -31.83
N ARG A 616 -10.47 10.16 -31.21
CA ARG A 616 -11.14 8.99 -30.63
C ARG A 616 -11.37 7.90 -31.68
N ALA A 617 -10.91 6.68 -31.39
CA ALA A 617 -11.26 5.48 -32.14
C ALA A 617 -12.51 4.79 -31.56
N GLN A 618 -13.07 3.84 -32.32
CA GLN A 618 -14.22 3.04 -31.87
C GLN A 618 -13.88 2.22 -30.62
N GLU A 619 -12.70 1.58 -30.62
CA GLU A 619 -12.16 0.89 -29.45
C GLU A 619 -11.08 1.76 -28.80
N PRO A 620 -11.09 1.96 -27.46
CA PRO A 620 -10.12 2.82 -26.78
C PRO A 620 -8.66 2.51 -27.16
N ARG A 621 -8.27 1.22 -27.17
CA ARG A 621 -6.90 0.77 -27.50
C ARG A 621 -6.43 1.16 -28.91
N LEU A 622 -7.34 1.50 -29.83
CA LEU A 622 -7.00 1.94 -31.18
C LEU A 622 -6.85 3.47 -31.28
N THR A 623 -7.12 4.20 -30.20
CA THR A 623 -6.88 5.63 -30.14
C THR A 623 -5.38 5.88 -30.16
N LYS A 624 -4.89 6.54 -31.21
CA LYS A 624 -3.47 6.86 -31.37
C LYS A 624 -3.01 7.87 -30.32
N VAL A 625 -1.75 7.81 -29.96
CA VAL A 625 -1.12 8.81 -29.12
C VAL A 625 -0.68 9.97 -30.02
N ASP A 626 -1.19 11.18 -29.74
CA ASP A 626 -0.70 12.42 -30.31
C ASP A 626 0.46 12.95 -29.47
N ILE A 627 1.54 13.37 -30.15
CA ILE A 627 2.73 13.91 -29.50
C ILE A 627 2.88 15.36 -29.88
N SER A 628 3.06 16.21 -28.88
CA SER A 628 3.32 17.63 -29.08
C SER A 628 4.30 18.17 -28.05
N THR A 629 4.97 19.26 -28.41
CA THR A 629 5.93 19.93 -27.52
C THR A 629 5.54 21.39 -27.40
N ARG A 630 5.63 21.93 -26.19
CA ARG A 630 5.37 23.36 -25.93
C ARG A 630 6.24 23.89 -24.80
N GLU A 631 6.59 25.17 -24.89
CA GLU A 631 7.25 25.88 -23.78
C GLU A 631 6.21 26.31 -22.76
N VAL A 632 6.49 26.12 -21.46
CA VAL A 632 5.64 26.47 -20.33
C VAL A 632 6.49 27.03 -19.19
N ASN A 633 5.82 27.59 -18.17
CA ASN A 633 6.43 28.01 -16.90
C ASN A 633 5.50 27.73 -15.72
N ALA A 634 5.95 27.97 -14.51
CA ALA A 634 5.22 27.71 -13.28
C ALA A 634 3.90 28.52 -13.15
N ALA A 635 3.76 29.67 -13.83
CA ALA A 635 2.53 30.47 -13.80
C ALA A 635 1.46 29.95 -14.76
N ALA A 636 1.80 29.02 -15.64
CA ALA A 636 0.87 28.48 -16.64
C ALA A 636 -0.11 27.49 -16.02
N ILE A 637 -1.29 27.42 -16.64
CA ILE A 637 -2.28 26.37 -16.41
C ILE A 637 -2.38 25.56 -17.69
N LEU A 638 -2.09 24.26 -17.59
CA LEU A 638 -2.13 23.34 -18.71
C LEU A 638 -3.50 22.69 -18.81
N THR A 639 -4.12 22.78 -19.99
CA THR A 639 -5.34 22.02 -20.28
C THR A 639 -4.98 20.61 -20.72
N VAL A 640 -5.42 19.61 -19.97
CA VAL A 640 -5.28 18.19 -20.25
C VAL A 640 -6.62 17.65 -20.73
N VAL A 641 -6.65 17.11 -21.95
CA VAL A 641 -7.86 16.55 -22.58
C VAL A 641 -7.67 15.04 -22.71
N MET A 642 -8.62 14.28 -22.19
CA MET A 642 -8.60 12.82 -22.19
C MET A 642 -9.85 12.26 -22.85
N GLN A 643 -9.69 11.30 -23.78
CA GLN A 643 -10.80 10.56 -24.38
C GLN A 643 -11.42 9.59 -23.35
N PRO A 644 -12.60 9.02 -23.61
CA PRO A 644 -13.14 7.94 -22.76
C PRO A 644 -12.13 6.79 -22.58
N SER A 645 -11.91 6.38 -21.35
CA SER A 645 -10.87 5.42 -20.94
C SER A 645 -9.45 5.88 -21.29
N GLY A 646 -9.25 7.18 -21.39
CA GLY A 646 -8.03 7.80 -21.91
C GLY A 646 -7.10 8.34 -20.86
N GLY A 647 -6.03 8.95 -21.34
CA GLY A 647 -5.02 9.55 -20.50
C GLY A 647 -4.09 10.51 -21.21
N GLN A 648 -3.18 11.07 -20.43
CA GLN A 648 -2.13 11.94 -20.94
C GLN A 648 -0.88 11.79 -20.04
N ALA A 649 0.27 11.59 -20.66
CA ALA A 649 1.57 11.59 -20.02
C ALA A 649 2.37 12.81 -20.48
N ILE A 650 3.07 13.49 -19.58
CA ILE A 650 3.83 14.70 -19.90
C ILE A 650 5.18 14.69 -19.21
N LEU A 651 6.24 14.80 -20.00
CA LEU A 651 7.61 15.00 -19.52
C LEU A 651 7.94 16.49 -19.59
N PHE A 652 8.34 17.06 -18.44
CA PHE A 652 8.84 18.43 -18.37
C PHE A 652 10.36 18.42 -18.17
N GLU A 653 11.06 19.12 -19.05
CA GLU A 653 12.50 19.30 -19.05
C GLU A 653 12.83 20.80 -18.98
N ARG A 654 13.80 21.16 -18.16
CA ARG A 654 14.18 22.56 -18.02
C ARG A 654 14.88 23.05 -19.29
N VAL A 655 14.44 24.19 -19.82
CA VAL A 655 15.12 24.85 -20.93
C VAL A 655 16.35 25.56 -20.37
N THR A 656 17.54 25.15 -20.83
CA THR A 656 18.83 25.71 -20.42
C THR A 656 19.11 27.06 -21.09
#